data_3fae3ddddecf7d4142ba8c7a75bc93b9
#
_entry.id   3fae3ddddecf7d4142ba8c7a75bc93b9
#
_cell.length_a   1.000
_cell.length_b   1.000
_cell.length_c   1.000
_cell.angle_alpha   90.00
_cell.angle_beta   90.00
_cell.angle_gamma   90.00
#
_symmetry.space_group_name_H-M   'P 1'
#
loop_
_entity.id
_entity.type
_entity.pdbx_description
1 polymer ?
#
loop_
_entity_poly.entity_id
_entity_poly.type
_entity_poly.pdbx_seq_one_letter_code
_entity_poly.pdbx_strand_id
1 'polypeptide(L)'
;MLVGIFLFLIVALAGVAVFALGYTGIATVLPPASELITRANQGTNTRILDRNGELLQAPLAPNDPSAGLRTHVALADISPHLIAATIATEDANFYNHPGVDPAGLARAIFRAVQNSGPVVGTSTISQQLVKLVFLSPERTVTRKIKEAVLAAEITRRYDKDTILELYLNQINYGNLAYGAEAAARLYFDKPAAELTLAEAALLAGLPQAPATYDPLQNPEGAKNRQADVLRLMVEHGAISAAEADAAWAEPLTYYGQGLADLQLARAPHFVTYVRSQLEQLYGPELLYNGGLQVYTSLDSGLQEQAEQLVSQGVADLHGQNVSNGALVAIDPRTGEIEALVGSADFFDAEISGQVNVAISPRQPGSTMKPFTYLATFERPENWWTPATVIDDVRTEFDDGPGRPPYVPNNYDGKEHGRVSMRTALANSYNIPAVKALQSVGVDALLHVAERFGMTTLTEPGHPLYGLSLTLGGGEVTLLEMTSAYGALANGGVAARPTTILCVLDATGSVLERLEVPDLPAACRDAPVNASSLIQQPQQQRAASAQHAYLLTDILKDNEARTPTFGANSSLVLDRPAAVKTGTTNDVRDIWTVGYTPQLVTGVWVGNADGSPMNPRLSGIAGAGPIWNRFMRAALASQPKLDFTVPDGIQRVEICTTTGAVADSSCPPEQRRMEIFAANQLPAGAAPGVTPVATAVNAVVAIYQPYDGQIVEGLVRIIGSATVADFDHYLVEYGQSFTPGAWGVVAGPVYSPVENGDLALWDTTTLLVDGPHLLRVVGVNHAGQRFESVPVRITVSRAMPTPTATPFDTPTPTETPVILPTATATATFLPSPTSTATPFDEPTATPTWTPVPAVEPPTPTPAPLPSLVAAIASPAENQVVSGIVTIEGAAAGPDFASYTLLYSTPDGYRPVRPDQPVYDTPAVGTLSTWNTSALPSGVYTLLLTVSGVSGAETSATVTVVVQN
;
A
#
# COMPACT_ATOMS: atom_id res chain seq x y z
N MET A 1 21.50 -60.45 17.66
CA MET A 1 21.19 -60.05 16.30
C MET A 1 19.75 -60.43 15.92
N LEU A 2 19.32 -61.69 15.98
CA LEU A 2 17.95 -62.15 15.64
C LEU A 2 16.84 -61.45 16.45
N VAL A 3 17.00 -61.22 17.76
CA VAL A 3 16.02 -60.55 18.60
C VAL A 3 15.88 -59.06 18.24
N GLY A 4 17.00 -58.39 17.85
CA GLY A 4 16.97 -57.00 17.38
C GLY A 4 16.24 -56.84 16.04
N ILE A 5 16.44 -57.78 15.11
CA ILE A 5 15.74 -57.81 13.83
C ILE A 5 14.25 -58.03 14.04
N PHE A 6 13.89 -58.97 14.95
CA PHE A 6 12.50 -59.26 15.27
C PHE A 6 11.78 -58.07 15.94
N LEU A 7 12.48 -57.38 16.87
CA LEU A 7 11.93 -56.17 17.50
C LEU A 7 11.78 -55.04 16.48
N PHE A 8 12.74 -54.86 15.58
CA PHE A 8 12.66 -53.92 14.49
C PHE A 8 11.47 -54.18 13.54
N LEU A 9 11.25 -55.47 13.19
CA LEU A 9 10.13 -55.89 12.37
C LEU A 9 8.78 -55.66 13.05
N ILE A 10 8.67 -55.88 14.38
CA ILE A 10 7.46 -55.61 15.14
C ILE A 10 7.18 -54.11 15.17
N VAL A 11 8.20 -53.26 15.45
CA VAL A 11 8.06 -51.82 15.46
C VAL A 11 7.69 -51.29 14.09
N ALA A 12 8.31 -51.81 13.04
CA ALA A 12 7.97 -51.50 11.65
C ALA A 12 6.54 -51.88 11.29
N LEU A 13 6.08 -53.09 11.67
CA LEU A 13 4.71 -53.56 11.47
C LEU A 13 3.69 -52.75 12.26
N ALA A 14 4.01 -52.40 13.51
CA ALA A 14 3.19 -51.54 14.33
C ALA A 14 3.08 -50.12 13.71
N GLY A 15 4.19 -49.56 13.20
CA GLY A 15 4.21 -48.30 12.49
C GLY A 15 3.33 -48.33 11.22
N VAL A 16 3.43 -49.41 10.42
CA VAL A 16 2.58 -49.61 9.24
C VAL A 16 1.09 -49.74 9.60
N ALA A 17 0.78 -50.45 10.70
CA ALA A 17 -0.60 -50.60 11.18
C ALA A 17 -1.19 -49.28 11.68
N VAL A 18 -0.43 -48.47 12.42
CA VAL A 18 -0.84 -47.13 12.89
C VAL A 18 -1.03 -46.19 11.71
N PHE A 19 -0.13 -46.25 10.72
CA PHE A 19 -0.26 -45.47 9.50
C PHE A 19 -1.50 -45.88 8.68
N ALA A 20 -1.75 -47.16 8.51
CA ALA A 20 -2.91 -47.68 7.78
C ALA A 20 -4.24 -47.33 8.47
N LEU A 21 -4.32 -47.43 9.81
CA LEU A 21 -5.49 -47.01 10.60
C LEU A 21 -5.69 -45.50 10.56
N GLY A 22 -4.61 -44.72 10.64
CA GLY A 22 -4.67 -43.28 10.50
C GLY A 22 -5.13 -42.83 9.10
N TYR A 23 -4.57 -43.47 8.06
CA TYR A 23 -4.95 -43.25 6.67
C TYR A 23 -6.43 -43.55 6.42
N THR A 24 -6.90 -44.75 6.81
CA THR A 24 -8.32 -45.13 6.64
C THR A 24 -9.26 -44.26 7.43
N GLY A 25 -8.89 -43.86 8.67
CA GLY A 25 -9.67 -42.94 9.49
C GLY A 25 -9.84 -41.57 8.87
N ILE A 26 -8.78 -41.06 8.25
CA ILE A 26 -8.82 -39.76 7.54
C ILE A 26 -9.58 -39.88 6.23
N ALA A 27 -9.30 -40.95 5.43
CA ALA A 27 -9.92 -41.17 4.12
C ALA A 27 -11.45 -41.34 4.19
N THR A 28 -12.01 -41.87 5.29
CA THR A 28 -13.46 -42.01 5.48
C THR A 28 -14.19 -40.72 5.81
N VAL A 29 -13.49 -39.70 6.31
CA VAL A 29 -14.05 -38.37 6.66
C VAL A 29 -13.91 -37.38 5.50
N LEU A 30 -13.03 -37.68 4.53
CA LEU A 30 -12.81 -36.82 3.38
C LEU A 30 -13.87 -37.02 2.28
N PRO A 31 -14.14 -35.96 1.46
CA PRO A 31 -14.98 -36.14 0.27
C PRO A 31 -14.45 -37.25 -0.63
N PRO A 32 -15.32 -38.03 -1.24
CA PRO A 32 -14.88 -39.13 -2.10
C PRO A 32 -14.16 -38.59 -3.34
N ALA A 33 -13.03 -39.17 -3.67
CA ALA A 33 -12.24 -38.77 -4.86
C ALA A 33 -13.07 -38.87 -6.17
N SER A 34 -14.19 -39.62 -6.17
CA SER A 34 -15.13 -39.69 -7.30
C SER A 34 -15.82 -38.35 -7.62
N GLU A 35 -15.82 -37.43 -6.69
CA GLU A 35 -16.42 -36.08 -6.87
C GLU A 35 -15.45 -35.08 -7.49
N LEU A 36 -14.20 -35.47 -7.82
CA LEU A 36 -13.17 -34.58 -8.33
C LEU A 36 -13.67 -33.75 -9.52
N ILE A 37 -14.21 -34.38 -10.53
CA ILE A 37 -14.68 -33.74 -11.77
C ILE A 37 -15.87 -32.80 -11.46
N THR A 38 -16.80 -33.27 -10.61
CA THR A 38 -18.00 -32.50 -10.26
C THR A 38 -17.60 -31.26 -9.44
N ARG A 39 -16.71 -31.40 -8.46
CA ARG A 39 -16.26 -30.31 -7.60
C ARG A 39 -15.31 -29.35 -8.31
N ALA A 40 -14.50 -29.81 -9.24
CA ALA A 40 -13.66 -28.95 -10.05
C ALA A 40 -14.47 -27.88 -10.80
N ASN A 41 -15.77 -28.11 -10.99
CA ASN A 41 -16.70 -27.19 -11.63
C ASN A 41 -17.52 -26.32 -10.64
N GLN A 42 -17.24 -26.36 -9.32
CA GLN A 42 -18.04 -25.69 -8.27
C GLN A 42 -17.17 -24.77 -7.37
N GLY A 43 -16.32 -23.90 -7.91
CA GLY A 43 -15.53 -22.96 -7.10
C GLY A 43 -16.40 -21.87 -6.42
N THR A 44 -16.06 -21.48 -5.18
CA THR A 44 -16.60 -20.27 -4.54
C THR A 44 -15.74 -19.07 -4.91
N ASN A 45 -16.39 -18.01 -5.33
CA ASN A 45 -15.71 -16.86 -5.91
C ASN A 45 -15.44 -15.75 -4.89
N THR A 46 -14.24 -15.21 -4.90
CA THR A 46 -13.94 -13.96 -4.19
C THR A 46 -14.65 -12.79 -4.85
N ARG A 47 -15.19 -11.92 -4.03
CA ARG A 47 -15.92 -10.70 -4.43
C ARG A 47 -15.20 -9.49 -3.88
N ILE A 48 -14.85 -8.54 -4.74
CA ILE A 48 -14.30 -7.25 -4.33
C ILE A 48 -15.43 -6.24 -4.44
N LEU A 49 -15.73 -5.60 -3.33
CA LEU A 49 -16.88 -4.72 -3.12
C LEU A 49 -16.35 -3.33 -2.74
N ASP A 50 -17.07 -2.30 -3.12
CA ASP A 50 -16.83 -0.95 -2.61
C ASP A 50 -17.25 -0.83 -1.13
N ARG A 51 -17.09 0.36 -0.54
CA ARG A 51 -17.46 0.63 0.85
C ARG A 51 -18.96 0.46 1.14
N ASN A 52 -19.81 0.56 0.13
CA ASN A 52 -21.27 0.43 0.24
C ASN A 52 -21.75 -1.00 -0.03
N GLY A 53 -20.85 -1.92 -0.40
CA GLY A 53 -21.17 -3.30 -0.78
C GLY A 53 -21.55 -3.46 -2.25
N GLU A 54 -21.33 -2.44 -3.09
CA GLU A 54 -21.49 -2.56 -4.54
C GLU A 54 -20.32 -3.35 -5.13
N LEU A 55 -20.62 -4.19 -6.12
CA LEU A 55 -19.61 -5.05 -6.72
C LEU A 55 -18.70 -4.24 -7.64
N LEU A 56 -17.40 -4.21 -7.33
CA LEU A 56 -16.36 -3.58 -8.15
C LEU A 56 -15.85 -4.51 -9.26
N GLN A 57 -15.83 -5.80 -8.99
CA GLN A 57 -15.46 -6.82 -9.97
C GLN A 57 -16.46 -7.96 -9.92
N ALA A 58 -16.94 -8.37 -11.10
CA ALA A 58 -17.82 -9.54 -11.21
C ALA A 58 -17.19 -10.76 -10.53
N PRO A 59 -17.99 -11.64 -9.91
CA PRO A 59 -17.46 -12.84 -9.29
C PRO A 59 -16.62 -13.62 -10.29
N LEU A 60 -15.44 -14.04 -9.85
CA LEU A 60 -14.58 -14.96 -10.59
C LEU A 60 -15.23 -16.34 -10.58
N ALA A 61 -16.32 -16.53 -11.33
CA ALA A 61 -17.12 -17.75 -11.27
C ALA A 61 -16.57 -18.84 -12.17
N PRO A 62 -16.33 -20.04 -11.65
CA PRO A 62 -15.90 -21.18 -12.46
C PRO A 62 -16.94 -21.65 -13.50
N ASN A 63 -18.21 -21.29 -13.36
CA ASN A 63 -19.33 -21.89 -14.10
C ASN A 63 -20.26 -20.92 -14.83
N ASP A 64 -19.94 -19.63 -14.83
CA ASP A 64 -20.65 -18.64 -15.63
C ASP A 64 -19.81 -18.31 -16.87
N PRO A 65 -20.27 -18.64 -18.10
CA PRO A 65 -19.57 -18.29 -19.32
C PRO A 65 -19.33 -16.79 -19.51
N SER A 66 -20.03 -15.96 -18.72
CA SER A 66 -19.88 -14.50 -18.72
C SER A 66 -18.93 -13.98 -17.61
N ALA A 67 -18.41 -14.83 -16.72
CA ALA A 67 -17.73 -14.39 -15.51
C ALA A 67 -16.25 -14.85 -15.38
N GLY A 68 -15.56 -15.08 -16.46
CA GLY A 68 -14.15 -15.44 -16.51
C GLY A 68 -13.85 -16.32 -17.70
N LEU A 69 -12.68 -16.09 -18.29
CA LEU A 69 -12.20 -16.91 -19.41
C LEU A 69 -11.87 -18.31 -18.89
N ARG A 70 -12.80 -19.24 -19.04
CA ARG A 70 -12.55 -20.64 -18.77
C ARG A 70 -13.03 -21.46 -19.96
N THR A 71 -12.12 -21.99 -20.71
CA THR A 71 -12.40 -22.95 -21.81
C THR A 71 -11.69 -24.24 -21.46
N HIS A 72 -12.45 -25.30 -21.20
CA HIS A 72 -11.87 -26.62 -20.97
C HIS A 72 -11.41 -27.17 -22.31
N VAL A 73 -10.15 -27.62 -22.38
CA VAL A 73 -9.54 -28.26 -23.52
C VAL A 73 -8.94 -29.61 -23.12
N ALA A 74 -9.00 -30.59 -24.01
CA ALA A 74 -8.35 -31.86 -23.77
C ALA A 74 -6.83 -31.71 -23.68
N LEU A 75 -6.16 -32.60 -22.94
CA LEU A 75 -4.69 -32.50 -22.77
C LEU A 75 -3.96 -32.53 -24.12
N ALA A 76 -4.51 -33.22 -25.12
CA ALA A 76 -3.97 -33.29 -26.46
C ALA A 76 -4.05 -31.94 -27.24
N ASP A 77 -4.92 -31.04 -26.80
CA ASP A 77 -5.11 -29.70 -27.39
C ASP A 77 -4.33 -28.64 -26.61
N ILE A 78 -3.42 -29.04 -25.73
CA ILE A 78 -2.49 -28.16 -25.03
C ILE A 78 -1.07 -28.37 -25.57
N SER A 79 -0.35 -27.28 -25.81
CA SER A 79 1.03 -27.34 -26.32
C SER A 79 1.90 -28.28 -25.46
N PRO A 80 2.62 -29.22 -26.08
CA PRO A 80 3.57 -30.08 -25.37
C PRO A 80 4.65 -29.30 -24.62
N HIS A 81 4.94 -28.07 -25.05
CA HIS A 81 5.86 -27.17 -24.37
C HIS A 81 5.28 -26.68 -23.03
N LEU A 82 3.99 -26.34 -22.98
CA LEU A 82 3.34 -25.94 -21.72
C LEU A 82 3.22 -27.11 -20.74
N ILE A 83 2.88 -28.30 -21.24
CA ILE A 83 2.86 -29.53 -20.44
C ILE A 83 4.23 -29.78 -19.82
N ALA A 84 5.29 -29.77 -20.63
CA ALA A 84 6.66 -30.00 -20.17
C ALA A 84 7.15 -28.92 -19.21
N ALA A 85 6.84 -27.64 -19.48
CA ALA A 85 7.20 -26.52 -18.62
C ALA A 85 6.51 -26.62 -17.26
N THR A 86 5.21 -26.93 -17.25
CA THR A 86 4.45 -27.12 -16.00
C THR A 86 5.00 -28.27 -15.16
N ILE A 87 5.27 -29.43 -15.79
CA ILE A 87 5.84 -30.59 -15.08
C ILE A 87 7.22 -30.26 -14.52
N ALA A 88 8.09 -29.63 -15.31
CA ALA A 88 9.43 -29.27 -14.88
C ALA A 88 9.43 -28.27 -13.72
N THR A 89 8.45 -27.37 -13.70
CA THR A 89 8.35 -26.30 -12.69
C THR A 89 7.68 -26.78 -11.41
N GLU A 90 6.56 -27.52 -11.54
CA GLU A 90 5.69 -27.83 -10.41
C GLU A 90 5.96 -29.23 -9.84
N ASP A 91 6.31 -30.20 -10.68
CA ASP A 91 6.42 -31.59 -10.26
C ASP A 91 7.22 -32.46 -11.26
N ALA A 92 8.53 -32.30 -11.28
CA ALA A 92 9.41 -32.99 -12.26
C ALA A 92 9.30 -34.53 -12.28
N ASN A 93 8.81 -35.13 -11.20
CA ASN A 93 8.60 -36.57 -11.08
C ASN A 93 7.13 -36.99 -11.22
N PHE A 94 6.27 -36.14 -11.73
CA PHE A 94 4.83 -36.31 -11.74
C PHE A 94 4.35 -37.70 -12.14
N TYR A 95 4.88 -38.28 -13.22
CA TYR A 95 4.47 -39.59 -13.72
C TYR A 95 4.98 -40.77 -12.87
N ASN A 96 5.96 -40.53 -11.98
CA ASN A 96 6.68 -41.61 -11.29
C ASN A 96 6.27 -41.83 -9.83
N HIS A 97 5.40 -41.00 -9.25
CA HIS A 97 4.99 -41.11 -7.85
C HIS A 97 3.46 -41.32 -7.71
N PRO A 98 2.99 -41.90 -6.59
CA PRO A 98 1.57 -42.24 -6.37
C PRO A 98 0.74 -41.05 -5.83
N GLY A 99 0.96 -39.82 -6.30
CA GLY A 99 0.24 -38.63 -5.87
C GLY A 99 1.01 -37.76 -4.86
N VAL A 100 1.93 -38.32 -4.12
CA VAL A 100 2.88 -37.65 -3.23
C VAL A 100 4.27 -38.11 -3.64
N ASP A 101 5.26 -37.21 -3.71
CA ASP A 101 6.67 -37.57 -3.96
C ASP A 101 7.45 -37.70 -2.65
N PRO A 102 7.57 -38.90 -2.03
CA PRO A 102 8.33 -39.07 -0.79
C PRO A 102 9.83 -38.81 -0.98
N ALA A 103 10.35 -39.08 -2.20
CA ALA A 103 11.76 -38.87 -2.51
C ALA A 103 12.05 -37.38 -2.69
N GLY A 104 11.13 -36.64 -3.32
CA GLY A 104 11.17 -35.17 -3.43
C GLY A 104 11.10 -34.52 -2.07
N LEU A 105 10.18 -34.95 -1.22
CA LEU A 105 10.07 -34.46 0.16
C LEU A 105 11.36 -34.72 0.96
N ALA A 106 11.93 -35.93 0.86
CA ALA A 106 13.19 -36.27 1.52
C ALA A 106 14.35 -35.43 1.02
N ARG A 107 14.42 -35.17 -0.31
CA ARG A 107 15.42 -34.27 -0.91
C ARG A 107 15.24 -32.82 -0.43
N ALA A 108 13.99 -32.35 -0.38
CA ALA A 108 13.71 -30.99 0.08
C ALA A 108 14.03 -30.80 1.57
N ILE A 109 13.71 -31.79 2.42
CA ILE A 109 14.11 -31.79 3.83
C ILE A 109 15.63 -31.83 3.96
N PHE A 110 16.30 -32.66 3.17
CA PHE A 110 17.78 -32.75 3.19
C PHE A 110 18.40 -31.40 2.77
N ARG A 111 17.93 -30.79 1.69
CA ARG A 111 18.39 -29.46 1.25
C ARG A 111 18.06 -28.38 2.29
N ALA A 112 16.88 -28.40 2.89
CA ALA A 112 16.52 -27.46 3.95
C ALA A 112 17.42 -27.60 5.17
N VAL A 113 17.76 -28.83 5.56
CA VAL A 113 18.73 -29.10 6.66
C VAL A 113 20.15 -28.69 6.27
N GLN A 114 20.55 -28.95 5.03
CA GLN A 114 21.89 -28.60 4.54
C GLN A 114 22.09 -27.10 4.39
N ASN A 115 21.04 -26.39 3.96
CA ASN A 115 21.07 -24.94 3.66
C ASN A 115 20.37 -24.11 4.73
N SER A 116 19.94 -24.74 5.83
CA SER A 116 19.22 -24.10 6.96
C SER A 116 18.03 -23.23 6.54
N GLY A 117 17.37 -23.59 5.41
CA GLY A 117 16.24 -22.87 4.82
C GLY A 117 14.90 -23.57 5.03
N PRO A 118 13.79 -22.90 4.67
CA PRO A 118 12.46 -23.53 4.72
C PRO A 118 12.36 -24.70 3.73
N VAL A 119 11.53 -25.69 4.05
CA VAL A 119 11.22 -26.81 3.13
C VAL A 119 10.29 -26.27 2.03
N VAL A 120 10.83 -25.97 0.85
CA VAL A 120 10.11 -25.36 -0.29
C VAL A 120 9.98 -26.37 -1.43
N GLY A 121 8.90 -26.25 -2.25
CA GLY A 121 8.75 -27.01 -3.50
C GLY A 121 8.42 -28.50 -3.30
N THR A 122 7.62 -28.87 -2.28
CA THR A 122 7.31 -30.28 -1.97
C THR A 122 5.90 -30.72 -2.37
N SER A 123 5.07 -29.83 -2.89
CA SER A 123 3.69 -30.15 -3.29
C SER A 123 3.66 -30.64 -4.74
N THR A 124 3.10 -31.81 -4.96
CA THR A 124 2.92 -32.41 -6.30
C THR A 124 1.73 -31.76 -7.02
N ILE A 125 1.66 -31.91 -8.35
CA ILE A 125 0.49 -31.52 -9.16
C ILE A 125 -0.79 -32.15 -8.61
N SER A 126 -0.75 -33.44 -8.23
CA SER A 126 -1.92 -34.10 -7.61
C SER A 126 -2.33 -33.45 -6.28
N GLN A 127 -1.37 -33.04 -5.45
CA GLN A 127 -1.66 -32.33 -4.20
C GLN A 127 -2.21 -30.92 -4.45
N GLN A 128 -1.69 -30.23 -5.45
CA GLN A 128 -2.20 -28.91 -5.83
C GLN A 128 -3.63 -29.01 -6.37
N LEU A 129 -3.93 -30.00 -7.21
CA LEU A 129 -5.28 -30.21 -7.74
C LEU A 129 -6.30 -30.49 -6.61
N VAL A 130 -5.99 -31.41 -5.68
CA VAL A 130 -6.93 -31.68 -4.57
C VAL A 130 -7.08 -30.51 -3.63
N LYS A 131 -6.03 -29.74 -3.45
CA LYS A 131 -6.05 -28.50 -2.69
C LYS A 131 -7.02 -27.50 -3.34
N LEU A 132 -6.97 -27.32 -4.65
CA LEU A 132 -7.86 -26.42 -5.40
C LEU A 132 -9.32 -26.86 -5.38
N VAL A 133 -9.59 -28.19 -5.35
CA VAL A 133 -10.94 -28.73 -5.56
C VAL A 133 -11.65 -29.14 -4.27
N PHE A 134 -10.92 -29.65 -3.27
CA PHE A 134 -11.52 -30.31 -2.10
C PHE A 134 -11.27 -29.64 -0.76
N LEU A 135 -10.25 -28.78 -0.63
CA LEU A 135 -9.77 -28.32 0.67
C LEU A 135 -9.98 -26.83 0.87
N SER A 136 -10.24 -26.46 2.12
CA SER A 136 -10.24 -25.05 2.54
C SER A 136 -8.81 -24.46 2.49
N PRO A 137 -8.68 -23.17 2.28
CA PRO A 137 -7.39 -22.52 2.10
C PRO A 137 -6.53 -22.37 3.37
N GLU A 138 -7.01 -22.84 4.52
CA GLU A 138 -6.30 -22.75 5.79
C GLU A 138 -4.90 -23.41 5.75
N ARG A 139 -3.88 -22.71 6.25
CA ARG A 139 -2.50 -23.24 6.30
C ARG A 139 -2.25 -24.03 7.59
N THR A 140 -2.82 -25.25 7.69
CA THR A 140 -2.66 -26.14 8.85
C THR A 140 -1.95 -27.44 8.49
N VAL A 141 -1.27 -28.05 9.47
CA VAL A 141 -0.65 -29.39 9.30
C VAL A 141 -1.73 -30.42 8.99
N THR A 142 -2.89 -30.33 9.62
CA THR A 142 -4.02 -31.21 9.38
C THR A 142 -4.49 -31.16 7.93
N ARG A 143 -4.56 -29.95 7.34
CA ARG A 143 -4.87 -29.77 5.91
C ARG A 143 -3.82 -30.46 5.03
N LYS A 144 -2.53 -30.29 5.34
CA LYS A 144 -1.45 -30.90 4.55
C LYS A 144 -1.49 -32.43 4.56
N ILE A 145 -1.92 -33.03 5.68
CA ILE A 145 -2.15 -34.47 5.77
C ILE A 145 -3.35 -34.88 4.91
N LYS A 146 -4.47 -34.14 4.99
CA LYS A 146 -5.66 -34.42 4.16
C LYS A 146 -5.34 -34.33 2.66
N GLU A 147 -4.58 -33.31 2.28
CA GLU A 147 -4.08 -33.08 0.92
C GLU A 147 -3.27 -34.30 0.41
N ALA A 148 -2.32 -34.78 1.22
CA ALA A 148 -1.53 -35.95 0.84
C ALA A 148 -2.38 -37.24 0.68
N VAL A 149 -3.36 -37.45 1.57
CA VAL A 149 -4.28 -38.62 1.50
C VAL A 149 -5.16 -38.52 0.25
N LEU A 150 -5.78 -37.38 -0.01
CA LEU A 150 -6.61 -37.17 -1.21
C LEU A 150 -5.80 -37.27 -2.50
N ALA A 151 -4.58 -36.69 -2.54
CA ALA A 151 -3.70 -36.78 -3.69
C ALA A 151 -3.36 -38.23 -4.04
N ALA A 152 -3.10 -39.06 -3.02
CA ALA A 152 -2.89 -40.50 -3.23
C ALA A 152 -4.16 -41.20 -3.74
N GLU A 153 -5.35 -40.84 -3.21
CA GLU A 153 -6.62 -41.45 -3.63
C GLU A 153 -7.02 -41.06 -5.06
N ILE A 154 -6.85 -39.79 -5.47
CA ILE A 154 -7.13 -39.39 -6.86
C ILE A 154 -6.16 -40.05 -7.84
N THR A 155 -4.87 -40.17 -7.48
CA THR A 155 -3.85 -40.78 -8.32
C THR A 155 -4.06 -42.31 -8.45
N ARG A 156 -4.68 -42.94 -7.46
CA ARG A 156 -5.11 -44.35 -7.51
C ARG A 156 -6.31 -44.55 -8.44
N ARG A 157 -7.18 -43.57 -8.56
CA ARG A 157 -8.48 -43.64 -9.23
C ARG A 157 -8.43 -43.17 -10.68
N TYR A 158 -7.67 -42.09 -10.94
CA TYR A 158 -7.51 -41.47 -12.25
C TYR A 158 -6.09 -41.66 -12.76
N ASP A 159 -5.93 -41.79 -14.08
CA ASP A 159 -4.62 -41.77 -14.71
C ASP A 159 -3.97 -40.40 -14.58
N LYS A 160 -2.66 -40.33 -14.78
CA LYS A 160 -1.87 -39.13 -14.65
C LYS A 160 -2.24 -38.08 -15.66
N ASP A 161 -2.61 -38.45 -16.88
CA ASP A 161 -2.98 -37.52 -17.93
C ASP A 161 -4.31 -36.83 -17.60
N THR A 162 -5.30 -37.57 -17.07
CA THR A 162 -6.55 -36.97 -16.57
C THR A 162 -6.29 -35.97 -15.43
N ILE A 163 -5.40 -36.32 -14.47
CA ILE A 163 -5.05 -35.41 -13.38
C ILE A 163 -4.38 -34.14 -13.91
N LEU A 164 -3.47 -34.29 -14.88
CA LEU A 164 -2.76 -33.14 -15.48
C LEU A 164 -3.70 -32.28 -16.32
N GLU A 165 -4.60 -32.88 -17.08
CA GLU A 165 -5.65 -32.17 -17.83
C GLU A 165 -6.52 -31.33 -16.90
N LEU A 166 -7.04 -31.96 -15.84
CA LEU A 166 -7.82 -31.21 -14.83
C LEU A 166 -7.01 -30.08 -14.18
N TYR A 167 -5.75 -30.32 -13.85
CA TYR A 167 -4.87 -29.28 -13.28
C TYR A 167 -4.69 -28.12 -14.24
N LEU A 168 -4.28 -28.37 -15.48
CA LEU A 168 -4.04 -27.36 -16.49
C LEU A 168 -5.31 -26.56 -16.89
N ASN A 169 -6.50 -27.14 -16.69
CA ASN A 169 -7.77 -26.46 -16.90
C ASN A 169 -8.30 -25.73 -15.65
N GLN A 170 -7.69 -25.94 -14.48
CA GLN A 170 -8.13 -25.33 -13.21
C GLN A 170 -7.21 -24.24 -12.70
N ILE A 171 -5.92 -24.33 -13.00
CA ILE A 171 -4.91 -23.44 -12.44
C ILE A 171 -5.12 -22.00 -12.91
N ASN A 172 -4.91 -21.04 -12.02
CA ASN A 172 -5.00 -19.62 -12.31
C ASN A 172 -3.68 -19.08 -12.88
N TYR A 173 -3.75 -18.47 -14.05
CA TYR A 173 -2.62 -17.81 -14.70
C TYR A 173 -2.63 -16.27 -14.53
N GLY A 174 -3.49 -15.72 -13.70
CA GLY A 174 -3.67 -14.27 -13.54
C GLY A 174 -4.75 -13.70 -14.47
N ASN A 175 -5.14 -12.45 -14.24
CA ASN A 175 -6.10 -11.69 -15.05
C ASN A 175 -7.37 -12.48 -15.43
N LEU A 176 -7.92 -13.23 -14.46
CA LEU A 176 -9.10 -14.10 -14.65
C LEU A 176 -8.93 -15.26 -15.62
N ALA A 177 -7.73 -15.54 -16.11
CA ALA A 177 -7.47 -16.68 -16.96
C ALA A 177 -7.33 -17.96 -16.14
N TYR A 178 -8.40 -18.73 -16.06
CA TYR A 178 -8.42 -20.05 -15.46
C TYR A 178 -8.26 -21.11 -16.53
N GLY A 179 -7.15 -21.84 -16.45
CA GLY A 179 -6.79 -22.85 -17.42
C GLY A 179 -5.92 -22.36 -18.58
N ALA A 180 -5.24 -23.33 -19.20
CA ALA A 180 -4.23 -23.08 -20.23
C ALA A 180 -4.78 -22.36 -21.46
N GLU A 181 -5.98 -22.74 -21.93
CA GLU A 181 -6.61 -22.12 -23.11
C GLU A 181 -6.96 -20.66 -22.86
N ALA A 182 -7.54 -20.37 -21.69
CA ALA A 182 -7.87 -19.01 -21.31
C ALA A 182 -6.62 -18.13 -21.22
N ALA A 183 -5.54 -18.64 -20.63
CA ALA A 183 -4.28 -17.93 -20.53
C ALA A 183 -3.62 -17.68 -21.89
N ALA A 184 -3.63 -18.68 -22.77
CA ALA A 184 -3.07 -18.56 -24.12
C ALA A 184 -3.82 -17.49 -24.94
N ARG A 185 -5.14 -17.49 -24.87
CA ARG A 185 -5.99 -16.47 -25.52
C ARG A 185 -5.75 -15.08 -24.95
N LEU A 186 -5.74 -14.97 -23.61
CA LEU A 186 -5.55 -13.70 -22.95
C LEU A 186 -4.21 -13.05 -23.27
N TYR A 187 -3.12 -13.80 -23.07
CA TYR A 187 -1.80 -13.20 -23.14
C TYR A 187 -1.24 -13.17 -24.56
N PHE A 188 -1.61 -14.12 -25.43
CA PHE A 188 -0.98 -14.32 -26.73
C PHE A 188 -1.96 -14.35 -27.90
N ASP A 189 -3.27 -14.22 -27.66
CA ASP A 189 -4.33 -14.24 -28.68
C ASP A 189 -4.30 -15.48 -29.60
N LYS A 190 -3.95 -16.63 -29.01
CA LYS A 190 -3.87 -17.91 -29.74
C LYS A 190 -4.36 -19.10 -28.90
N PRO A 191 -4.70 -20.25 -29.53
CA PRO A 191 -5.04 -21.45 -28.79
C PRO A 191 -3.86 -21.98 -27.96
N ALA A 192 -4.15 -22.66 -26.84
CA ALA A 192 -3.12 -23.30 -26.02
C ALA A 192 -2.25 -24.30 -26.77
N ALA A 193 -2.78 -24.93 -27.81
CA ALA A 193 -2.05 -25.87 -28.70
C ALA A 193 -0.91 -25.20 -29.49
N GLU A 194 -1.01 -23.91 -29.75
CA GLU A 194 -0.09 -23.16 -30.61
C GLU A 194 0.99 -22.36 -29.85
N LEU A 195 1.05 -22.53 -28.51
CA LEU A 195 2.05 -21.84 -27.70
C LEU A 195 3.46 -22.29 -28.07
N THR A 196 4.36 -21.31 -28.32
CA THR A 196 5.79 -21.54 -28.48
C THR A 196 6.43 -21.98 -27.16
N LEU A 197 7.68 -22.43 -27.21
CA LEU A 197 8.42 -22.77 -25.99
C LEU A 197 8.57 -21.55 -25.07
N ALA A 198 8.82 -20.37 -25.65
CA ALA A 198 8.98 -19.13 -24.89
C ALA A 198 7.69 -18.71 -24.18
N GLU A 199 6.57 -18.74 -24.89
CA GLU A 199 5.25 -18.42 -24.34
C GLU A 199 4.80 -19.44 -23.27
N ALA A 200 5.01 -20.72 -23.54
CA ALA A 200 4.69 -21.80 -22.62
C ALA A 200 5.50 -21.72 -21.31
N ALA A 201 6.79 -21.43 -21.41
CA ALA A 201 7.64 -21.23 -20.24
C ALA A 201 7.24 -20.02 -19.42
N LEU A 202 6.81 -18.93 -20.06
CA LEU A 202 6.27 -17.77 -19.36
C LEU A 202 4.99 -18.15 -18.60
N LEU A 203 4.00 -18.76 -19.28
CA LEU A 203 2.74 -19.16 -18.66
C LEU A 203 2.97 -20.12 -17.49
N ALA A 204 3.82 -21.14 -17.64
CA ALA A 204 4.12 -22.09 -16.56
C ALA A 204 4.74 -21.42 -15.30
N GLY A 205 5.28 -20.24 -15.43
CA GLY A 205 5.82 -19.44 -14.32
C GLY A 205 4.78 -18.67 -13.52
N LEU A 206 3.64 -18.29 -14.13
CA LEU A 206 2.65 -17.40 -13.54
C LEU A 206 1.93 -17.98 -12.33
N PRO A 207 1.54 -19.26 -12.27
CA PRO A 207 0.71 -19.80 -11.18
C PRO A 207 1.31 -19.70 -9.77
N GLN A 208 2.61 -19.50 -9.65
CA GLN A 208 3.27 -19.31 -8.35
C GLN A 208 2.81 -18.01 -7.67
N ALA A 209 2.69 -16.92 -8.42
CA ALA A 209 2.22 -15.63 -7.95
C ALA A 209 1.69 -14.80 -9.15
N PRO A 210 0.45 -15.09 -9.62
CA PRO A 210 -0.07 -14.56 -10.87
C PRO A 210 -0.12 -13.05 -10.96
N ALA A 211 -0.44 -12.34 -9.86
CA ALA A 211 -0.45 -10.88 -9.86
C ALA A 211 0.97 -10.28 -9.84
N THR A 212 1.92 -10.95 -9.19
CA THR A 212 3.33 -10.50 -9.14
C THR A 212 4.04 -10.67 -10.47
N TYR A 213 3.76 -11.77 -11.18
CA TYR A 213 4.37 -12.11 -12.47
C TYR A 213 3.49 -11.78 -13.67
N ASP A 214 2.47 -10.94 -13.48
CA ASP A 214 1.58 -10.51 -14.57
C ASP A 214 2.37 -9.80 -15.68
N PRO A 215 2.48 -10.38 -16.89
CA PRO A 215 3.29 -9.78 -17.96
C PRO A 215 2.73 -8.46 -18.50
N LEU A 216 1.45 -8.16 -18.25
CA LEU A 216 0.81 -6.91 -18.63
C LEU A 216 1.16 -5.77 -17.66
N GLN A 217 1.42 -6.09 -16.39
CA GLN A 217 1.73 -5.11 -15.32
C GLN A 217 3.21 -5.08 -14.98
N ASN A 218 3.89 -6.24 -15.00
CA ASN A 218 5.29 -6.42 -14.62
C ASN A 218 6.01 -7.30 -15.65
N PRO A 219 6.24 -6.81 -16.87
CA PRO A 219 6.87 -7.60 -17.93
C PRO A 219 8.28 -8.09 -17.58
N GLU A 220 9.04 -7.31 -16.80
CA GLU A 220 10.38 -7.69 -16.37
C GLU A 220 10.34 -8.84 -15.36
N GLY A 221 9.47 -8.75 -14.34
CA GLY A 221 9.26 -9.83 -13.38
C GLY A 221 8.77 -11.12 -14.04
N ALA A 222 7.88 -11.01 -15.02
CA ALA A 222 7.42 -12.14 -15.82
C ALA A 222 8.57 -12.76 -16.64
N LYS A 223 9.42 -11.94 -17.26
CA LYS A 223 10.58 -12.40 -18.04
C LYS A 223 11.62 -13.10 -17.16
N ASN A 224 11.90 -12.56 -15.99
CA ASN A 224 12.80 -13.19 -15.01
C ASN A 224 12.25 -14.55 -14.56
N ARG A 225 10.94 -14.64 -14.31
CA ARG A 225 10.29 -15.90 -13.96
C ARG A 225 10.30 -16.92 -15.10
N GLN A 226 10.14 -16.49 -16.36
CA GLN A 226 10.32 -17.34 -17.54
C GLN A 226 11.73 -17.97 -17.58
N ALA A 227 12.78 -17.17 -17.28
CA ALA A 227 14.15 -17.67 -17.23
C ALA A 227 14.32 -18.81 -16.19
N ASP A 228 13.68 -18.68 -15.01
CA ASP A 228 13.66 -19.74 -13.99
C ASP A 228 13.00 -21.03 -14.51
N VAL A 229 11.87 -20.90 -15.20
CA VAL A 229 11.16 -22.06 -15.79
C VAL A 229 12.04 -22.74 -16.83
N LEU A 230 12.63 -21.98 -17.78
CA LEU A 230 13.52 -22.52 -18.80
C LEU A 230 14.73 -23.25 -18.18
N ARG A 231 15.31 -22.66 -17.13
CA ARG A 231 16.40 -23.31 -16.37
C ARG A 231 15.95 -24.65 -15.76
N LEU A 232 14.75 -24.70 -15.15
CA LEU A 232 14.19 -25.95 -14.59
C LEU A 232 13.92 -26.97 -15.69
N MET A 233 13.44 -26.55 -16.85
CA MET A 233 13.24 -27.46 -17.98
C MET A 233 14.56 -28.08 -18.47
N VAL A 234 15.66 -27.33 -18.49
CA VAL A 234 17.01 -27.85 -18.78
C VAL A 234 17.49 -28.79 -17.69
N GLU A 235 17.35 -28.40 -16.41
CA GLU A 235 17.77 -29.21 -15.26
C GLU A 235 17.10 -30.59 -15.24
N HIS A 236 15.83 -30.64 -15.62
CA HIS A 236 15.04 -31.88 -15.69
C HIS A 236 15.08 -32.59 -17.05
N GLY A 237 15.88 -32.07 -18.00
CA GLY A 237 16.12 -32.72 -19.31
C GLY A 237 14.94 -32.63 -20.28
N ALA A 238 14.00 -31.71 -20.07
CA ALA A 238 12.87 -31.49 -20.96
C ALA A 238 13.28 -30.75 -22.24
N ILE A 239 14.28 -29.86 -22.17
CA ILE A 239 14.87 -29.13 -23.30
C ILE A 239 16.39 -29.05 -23.14
N SER A 240 17.10 -28.76 -24.23
CA SER A 240 18.53 -28.44 -24.20
C SER A 240 18.78 -26.99 -23.76
N ALA A 241 20.00 -26.70 -23.31
CA ALA A 241 20.40 -25.32 -23.01
C ALA A 241 20.28 -24.37 -24.22
N ALA A 242 20.58 -24.85 -25.42
CA ALA A 242 20.44 -24.05 -26.64
C ALA A 242 18.98 -23.70 -26.98
N GLU A 243 18.03 -24.60 -26.71
CA GLU A 243 16.60 -24.32 -26.85
C GLU A 243 16.12 -23.33 -25.78
N ALA A 244 16.62 -23.42 -24.53
CA ALA A 244 16.32 -22.45 -23.48
C ALA A 244 16.83 -21.05 -23.84
N ASP A 245 18.08 -20.93 -24.31
CA ASP A 245 18.66 -19.65 -24.74
C ASP A 245 17.87 -19.02 -25.91
N ALA A 246 17.45 -19.85 -26.87
CA ALA A 246 16.64 -19.40 -27.99
C ALA A 246 15.26 -18.90 -27.55
N ALA A 247 14.59 -19.65 -26.66
CA ALA A 247 13.29 -19.28 -26.11
C ALA A 247 13.36 -18.02 -25.24
N TRP A 248 14.44 -17.86 -24.47
CA TRP A 248 14.64 -16.64 -23.68
C TRP A 248 14.89 -15.41 -24.54
N ALA A 249 15.61 -15.55 -25.66
CA ALA A 249 15.88 -14.48 -26.61
C ALA A 249 14.67 -14.12 -27.50
N GLU A 250 13.63 -14.97 -27.53
CA GLU A 250 12.41 -14.72 -28.30
C GLU A 250 11.66 -13.52 -27.73
N PRO A 251 11.36 -12.47 -28.53
CA PRO A 251 10.55 -11.35 -28.10
C PRO A 251 9.11 -11.80 -27.96
N LEU A 252 8.50 -11.56 -26.79
CA LEU A 252 7.09 -11.87 -26.54
C LEU A 252 6.25 -10.61 -26.71
N THR A 253 5.12 -10.76 -27.41
CA THR A 253 4.11 -9.72 -27.55
C THR A 253 2.89 -10.12 -26.73
N TYR A 254 2.45 -9.25 -25.83
CA TYR A 254 1.28 -9.48 -24.98
C TYR A 254 0.09 -8.69 -25.51
N TYR A 255 -1.04 -9.35 -25.69
CA TYR A 255 -2.23 -8.76 -26.29
C TYR A 255 -3.24 -8.27 -25.27
N GLY A 256 -3.37 -8.93 -24.12
CA GLY A 256 -4.36 -8.58 -23.08
C GLY A 256 -5.81 -8.71 -23.57
N GLN A 257 -6.07 -9.40 -24.68
CA GLN A 257 -7.41 -9.62 -25.21
C GLN A 257 -8.14 -10.65 -24.33
N GLY A 258 -9.16 -10.24 -23.66
CA GLY A 258 -9.86 -10.97 -22.59
C GLY A 258 -10.03 -10.10 -21.36
N LEU A 259 -9.48 -8.90 -21.42
CA LEU A 259 -9.81 -7.81 -20.49
C LEU A 259 -11.29 -7.36 -20.64
N ALA A 260 -12.06 -7.99 -21.55
CA ALA A 260 -13.51 -7.77 -21.64
C ALA A 260 -14.22 -7.98 -20.29
N ASP A 261 -13.70 -8.86 -19.43
CA ASP A 261 -14.25 -9.06 -18.08
C ASP A 261 -13.72 -8.05 -17.07
N LEU A 262 -12.56 -7.43 -17.31
CA LEU A 262 -12.16 -6.20 -16.63
C LEU A 262 -12.96 -5.00 -17.13
N GLN A 263 -13.56 -5.05 -18.35
CA GLN A 263 -14.51 -4.04 -18.80
C GLN A 263 -15.82 -4.06 -17.99
N LEU A 264 -16.09 -5.15 -17.29
CA LEU A 264 -17.14 -5.23 -16.27
C LEU A 264 -16.63 -4.82 -14.87
N ALA A 265 -15.31 -4.66 -14.68
CA ALA A 265 -14.76 -4.18 -13.43
C ALA A 265 -14.88 -2.64 -13.39
N ARG A 266 -15.60 -2.14 -12.40
CA ARG A 266 -15.49 -0.75 -12.01
C ARG A 266 -14.13 -0.51 -11.38
N ALA A 267 -13.49 0.60 -11.67
CA ALA A 267 -12.18 0.97 -11.10
C ALA A 267 -11.05 -0.07 -11.32
N PRO A 268 -10.70 -0.43 -12.58
CA PRO A 268 -9.78 -1.54 -12.85
C PRO A 268 -8.39 -1.36 -12.23
N HIS A 269 -7.83 -0.15 -12.17
CA HIS A 269 -6.57 0.15 -11.50
C HIS A 269 -6.63 -0.11 -10.00
N PHE A 270 -7.71 0.33 -9.35
CA PHE A 270 -7.90 0.10 -7.92
C PHE A 270 -8.09 -1.39 -7.61
N VAL A 271 -8.94 -2.07 -8.37
CA VAL A 271 -9.18 -3.51 -8.21
C VAL A 271 -7.89 -4.31 -8.39
N THR A 272 -7.09 -4.00 -9.40
CA THR A 272 -5.77 -4.66 -9.61
C THR A 272 -4.83 -4.40 -8.44
N TYR A 273 -4.81 -3.18 -7.91
CA TYR A 273 -4.00 -2.82 -6.74
C TYR A 273 -4.45 -3.57 -5.48
N VAL A 274 -5.75 -3.64 -5.21
CA VAL A 274 -6.32 -4.41 -4.09
C VAL A 274 -6.00 -5.90 -4.23
N ARG A 275 -6.13 -6.46 -5.44
CA ARG A 275 -5.82 -7.87 -5.71
C ARG A 275 -4.36 -8.20 -5.39
N SER A 276 -3.41 -7.33 -5.78
CA SER A 276 -1.99 -7.55 -5.46
C SER A 276 -1.73 -7.56 -3.95
N GLN A 277 -2.41 -6.70 -3.19
CA GLN A 277 -2.33 -6.70 -1.72
C GLN A 277 -2.93 -7.97 -1.11
N LEU A 278 -4.12 -8.38 -1.57
CA LEU A 278 -4.78 -9.60 -1.09
C LEU A 278 -3.95 -10.85 -1.40
N GLU A 279 -3.31 -10.89 -2.56
CA GLU A 279 -2.43 -11.99 -2.94
C GLU A 279 -1.22 -12.10 -2.02
N GLN A 280 -0.61 -10.96 -1.64
CA GLN A 280 0.49 -10.92 -0.67
C GLN A 280 0.03 -11.33 0.74
N LEU A 281 -1.15 -10.88 1.17
CA LEU A 281 -1.67 -11.15 2.52
C LEU A 281 -2.18 -12.59 2.69
N TYR A 282 -2.93 -13.09 1.71
CA TYR A 282 -3.67 -14.37 1.82
C TYR A 282 -3.13 -15.47 0.90
N GLY A 283 -2.29 -15.10 -0.06
CA GLY A 283 -1.82 -15.98 -1.12
C GLY A 283 -2.87 -16.19 -2.23
N PRO A 284 -2.42 -16.62 -3.42
CA PRO A 284 -3.28 -16.72 -4.60
C PRO A 284 -4.44 -17.73 -4.40
N GLU A 285 -4.22 -18.78 -3.64
CA GLU A 285 -5.22 -19.81 -3.42
C GLU A 285 -6.46 -19.31 -2.66
N LEU A 286 -6.26 -18.63 -1.52
CA LEU A 286 -7.36 -18.10 -0.74
C LEU A 286 -8.06 -16.97 -1.49
N LEU A 287 -7.28 -16.13 -2.19
CA LEU A 287 -7.82 -15.04 -2.98
C LEU A 287 -8.75 -15.56 -4.10
N TYR A 288 -8.31 -16.55 -4.88
CA TYR A 288 -9.06 -16.94 -6.08
C TYR A 288 -10.10 -18.05 -5.86
N ASN A 289 -9.91 -18.88 -4.83
CA ASN A 289 -10.78 -20.04 -4.58
C ASN A 289 -11.44 -20.04 -3.19
N GLY A 290 -11.09 -19.08 -2.33
CA GLY A 290 -11.53 -19.03 -0.93
C GLY A 290 -12.91 -18.42 -0.71
N GLY A 291 -13.53 -17.84 -1.72
CA GLY A 291 -14.84 -17.19 -1.61
C GLY A 291 -14.84 -15.99 -0.68
N LEU A 292 -13.75 -15.21 -0.67
CA LEU A 292 -13.62 -14.03 0.16
C LEU A 292 -14.65 -12.96 -0.24
N GLN A 293 -15.13 -12.22 0.76
CA GLN A 293 -15.88 -10.99 0.53
C GLN A 293 -15.02 -9.84 1.06
N VAL A 294 -14.48 -9.05 0.14
CA VAL A 294 -13.53 -7.97 0.42
C VAL A 294 -14.24 -6.64 0.30
N TYR A 295 -14.47 -5.98 1.40
CA TYR A 295 -15.00 -4.62 1.44
C TYR A 295 -13.85 -3.64 1.41
N THR A 296 -13.82 -2.81 0.38
CA THR A 296 -12.76 -1.82 0.17
C THR A 296 -13.17 -0.44 0.66
N SER A 297 -12.20 0.46 0.72
CA SER A 297 -12.42 1.87 1.05
C SER A 297 -12.98 2.70 -0.10
N LEU A 298 -13.02 2.16 -1.33
CA LEU A 298 -13.44 2.89 -2.52
C LEU A 298 -14.91 3.33 -2.42
N ASP A 299 -15.19 4.56 -2.80
CA ASP A 299 -16.52 5.05 -3.08
C ASP A 299 -16.76 5.03 -4.60
N SER A 300 -17.65 4.16 -5.06
CA SER A 300 -17.92 3.98 -6.50
C SER A 300 -18.41 5.26 -7.18
N GLY A 301 -19.16 6.10 -6.47
CA GLY A 301 -19.65 7.36 -7.02
C GLY A 301 -18.52 8.39 -7.19
N LEU A 302 -17.62 8.50 -6.22
CA LEU A 302 -16.44 9.35 -6.33
C LEU A 302 -15.47 8.84 -7.38
N GLN A 303 -15.31 7.51 -7.51
CA GLN A 303 -14.46 6.89 -8.50
C GLN A 303 -14.93 7.19 -9.93
N GLU A 304 -16.22 7.00 -10.22
CA GLU A 304 -16.78 7.31 -11.54
C GLU A 304 -16.60 8.79 -11.91
N GLN A 305 -16.79 9.70 -10.95
CA GLN A 305 -16.53 11.12 -11.16
C GLN A 305 -15.04 11.39 -11.42
N ALA A 306 -14.15 10.72 -10.68
CA ALA A 306 -12.72 10.87 -10.86
C ALA A 306 -12.28 10.39 -12.26
N GLU A 307 -12.71 9.23 -12.70
CA GLU A 307 -12.42 8.66 -14.03
C GLU A 307 -12.91 9.60 -15.15
N GLN A 308 -14.15 10.06 -15.08
CA GLN A 308 -14.71 10.99 -16.05
C GLN A 308 -13.94 12.30 -16.10
N LEU A 309 -13.58 12.88 -14.96
CA LEU A 309 -12.88 14.16 -14.89
C LEU A 309 -11.42 14.05 -15.33
N VAL A 310 -10.74 12.92 -15.07
CA VAL A 310 -9.39 12.66 -15.56
C VAL A 310 -9.42 12.48 -17.08
N SER A 311 -10.28 11.61 -17.61
CA SER A 311 -10.42 11.37 -19.04
C SER A 311 -10.75 12.65 -19.80
N GLN A 312 -11.76 13.41 -19.32
CA GLN A 312 -12.11 14.69 -19.93
C GLN A 312 -11.01 15.73 -19.81
N GLY A 313 -10.33 15.81 -18.67
CA GLY A 313 -9.25 16.76 -18.45
C GLY A 313 -8.05 16.49 -19.35
N VAL A 314 -7.72 15.24 -19.60
CA VAL A 314 -6.67 14.85 -20.57
C VAL A 314 -7.12 15.17 -22.00
N ALA A 315 -8.38 14.89 -22.37
CA ALA A 315 -8.92 15.25 -23.67
C ALA A 315 -8.90 16.78 -23.92
N ASP A 316 -9.20 17.60 -22.89
CA ASP A 316 -9.10 19.07 -22.94
C ASP A 316 -7.66 19.54 -23.25
N LEU A 317 -6.64 18.71 -22.98
CA LEU A 317 -5.22 18.98 -23.17
C LEU A 317 -4.62 18.32 -24.45
N HIS A 318 -5.44 17.74 -25.32
CA HIS A 318 -5.01 16.98 -26.49
C HIS A 318 -3.97 17.72 -27.35
N GLY A 319 -4.07 19.04 -27.51
CA GLY A 319 -3.10 19.84 -28.30
C GLY A 319 -1.77 20.13 -27.57
N GLN A 320 -1.58 19.66 -26.34
CA GLN A 320 -0.44 19.97 -25.47
C GLN A 320 0.56 18.81 -25.34
N ASN A 321 0.46 17.77 -26.17
CA ASN A 321 1.21 16.52 -26.06
C ASN A 321 1.04 15.86 -24.67
N VAL A 322 -0.20 15.77 -24.21
CA VAL A 322 -0.62 15.08 -23.00
C VAL A 322 -1.48 13.89 -23.41
N SER A 323 -1.12 12.70 -23.02
CA SER A 323 -1.86 11.48 -23.34
C SER A 323 -2.50 10.82 -22.10
N ASN A 324 -2.04 11.17 -20.89
CA ASN A 324 -2.45 10.44 -19.71
C ASN A 324 -2.66 11.33 -18.46
N GLY A 325 -3.38 10.79 -17.46
CA GLY A 325 -3.65 11.47 -16.20
C GLY A 325 -4.01 10.47 -15.11
N ALA A 326 -3.74 10.83 -13.85
CA ALA A 326 -4.04 10.04 -12.68
C ALA A 326 -4.62 10.91 -11.56
N LEU A 327 -5.43 10.30 -10.68
CA LEU A 327 -6.02 10.96 -9.52
C LEU A 327 -6.06 10.00 -8.33
N VAL A 328 -5.72 10.51 -7.14
CA VAL A 328 -5.89 9.81 -5.87
C VAL A 328 -6.63 10.73 -4.90
N ALA A 329 -7.67 10.23 -4.25
CA ALA A 329 -8.43 10.93 -3.21
C ALA A 329 -8.43 10.09 -1.92
N ILE A 330 -8.10 10.73 -0.78
CA ILE A 330 -7.90 10.05 0.51
C ILE A 330 -8.62 10.83 1.62
N ASP A 331 -9.30 10.14 2.55
CA ASP A 331 -9.69 10.73 3.83
C ASP A 331 -8.42 10.94 4.68
N PRO A 332 -8.06 12.19 4.99
CA PRO A 332 -6.82 12.48 5.71
C PRO A 332 -6.80 11.95 7.16
N ARG A 333 -7.96 11.65 7.75
CA ARG A 333 -8.10 11.20 9.14
C ARG A 333 -7.84 9.70 9.29
N THR A 334 -8.27 8.90 8.32
CA THR A 334 -8.25 7.43 8.39
C THR A 334 -7.26 6.80 7.42
N GLY A 335 -6.88 7.52 6.35
CA GLY A 335 -6.05 7.01 5.27
C GLY A 335 -6.85 6.23 4.21
N GLU A 336 -8.18 6.16 4.31
CA GLU A 336 -9.03 5.48 3.35
C GLU A 336 -8.90 6.09 1.95
N ILE A 337 -8.53 5.26 0.97
CA ILE A 337 -8.49 5.66 -0.44
C ILE A 337 -9.91 5.61 -0.98
N GLU A 338 -10.53 6.78 -1.19
CA GLU A 338 -11.91 6.90 -1.64
C GLU A 338 -12.04 6.86 -3.17
N ALA A 339 -10.98 7.28 -3.90
CA ALA A 339 -10.87 7.14 -5.35
C ALA A 339 -9.41 6.96 -5.78
N LEU A 340 -9.18 6.13 -6.81
CA LEU A 340 -7.86 5.92 -7.40
C LEU A 340 -8.01 5.66 -8.90
N VAL A 341 -7.54 6.61 -9.71
CA VAL A 341 -7.48 6.55 -11.16
C VAL A 341 -6.03 6.51 -11.58
N GLY A 342 -5.60 5.45 -12.26
CA GLY A 342 -4.20 5.26 -12.64
C GLY A 342 -3.87 5.71 -14.06
N SER A 343 -4.89 5.90 -14.92
CA SER A 343 -4.74 6.38 -16.30
C SER A 343 -6.03 7.06 -16.78
N ALA A 344 -5.94 7.80 -17.89
CA ALA A 344 -7.11 8.44 -18.51
C ALA A 344 -8.09 7.42 -19.11
N ASP A 345 -7.59 6.28 -19.59
CA ASP A 345 -8.36 5.12 -20.04
C ASP A 345 -7.51 3.86 -19.84
N PHE A 346 -7.99 2.94 -18.99
CA PHE A 346 -7.31 1.68 -18.68
C PHE A 346 -7.15 0.78 -19.92
N PHE A 347 -8.09 0.83 -20.86
CA PHE A 347 -8.15 -0.08 -22.01
C PHE A 347 -7.43 0.46 -23.25
N ASP A 348 -6.97 1.70 -23.22
CA ASP A 348 -6.23 2.31 -24.31
C ASP A 348 -4.74 1.91 -24.27
N ALA A 349 -4.33 1.01 -25.18
CA ALA A 349 -2.96 0.55 -25.29
C ALA A 349 -2.01 1.64 -25.85
N GLU A 350 -2.53 2.61 -26.62
CA GLU A 350 -1.70 3.66 -27.22
C GLU A 350 -1.11 4.60 -26.16
N ILE A 351 -1.86 4.81 -25.06
CA ILE A 351 -1.39 5.61 -23.94
C ILE A 351 -0.75 4.77 -22.81
N SER A 352 -0.55 3.46 -23.03
CA SER A 352 -0.16 2.52 -21.99
C SER A 352 -1.13 2.54 -20.79
N GLY A 353 -2.44 2.51 -21.10
CA GLY A 353 -3.52 2.74 -20.13
C GLY A 353 -3.53 1.81 -18.92
N GLN A 354 -2.94 0.61 -19.02
CA GLN A 354 -2.81 -0.35 -17.92
C GLN A 354 -1.73 0.02 -16.90
N VAL A 355 -0.81 0.94 -17.23
CA VAL A 355 0.18 1.43 -16.28
C VAL A 355 -0.53 2.28 -15.22
N ASN A 356 -0.49 1.82 -13.97
CA ASN A 356 -1.07 2.54 -12.84
C ASN A 356 -0.14 3.67 -12.39
N VAL A 357 -0.28 4.86 -12.98
CA VAL A 357 0.57 6.01 -12.64
C VAL A 357 0.34 6.49 -11.20
N ALA A 358 -0.80 6.18 -10.57
CA ALA A 358 -1.04 6.54 -9.19
C ALA A 358 -0.04 5.93 -8.20
N ILE A 359 0.54 4.77 -8.55
CA ILE A 359 1.53 4.04 -7.75
C ILE A 359 2.89 3.91 -8.45
N SER A 360 3.06 4.51 -9.63
CA SER A 360 4.35 4.53 -10.33
C SER A 360 5.17 5.74 -9.88
N PRO A 361 6.49 5.58 -9.61
CA PRO A 361 7.36 6.69 -9.25
C PRO A 361 7.44 7.74 -10.36
N ARG A 362 7.27 9.02 -10.00
CA ARG A 362 7.33 10.18 -10.90
C ARG A 362 7.96 11.36 -10.19
N GLN A 363 8.57 12.26 -10.92
CA GLN A 363 9.15 13.46 -10.33
C GLN A 363 8.07 14.44 -9.87
N PRO A 364 7.98 14.77 -8.56
CA PRO A 364 6.89 15.57 -8.01
C PRO A 364 7.01 17.08 -8.29
N GLY A 365 8.13 17.54 -8.81
CA GLY A 365 8.36 18.96 -9.03
C GLY A 365 8.24 19.77 -7.74
N SER A 366 7.65 20.93 -7.85
CA SER A 366 7.49 21.86 -6.72
C SER A 366 6.50 21.42 -5.63
N THR A 367 5.84 20.25 -5.74
CA THR A 367 5.02 19.72 -4.63
C THR A 367 5.90 19.25 -3.46
N MET A 368 7.19 19.08 -3.65
CA MET A 368 8.17 18.77 -2.60
C MET A 368 8.45 19.97 -1.67
N LYS A 369 8.29 21.20 -2.13
CA LYS A 369 8.71 22.42 -1.38
C LYS A 369 8.11 22.56 0.03
N PRO A 370 6.83 22.26 0.30
CA PRO A 370 6.29 22.35 1.65
C PRO A 370 7.08 21.54 2.67
N PHE A 371 7.57 20.36 2.30
CA PHE A 371 8.35 19.49 3.17
C PHE A 371 9.77 20.04 3.42
N THR A 372 10.35 20.69 2.43
CA THR A 372 11.61 21.44 2.60
C THR A 372 11.44 22.57 3.62
N TYR A 373 10.37 23.36 3.49
CA TYR A 373 10.10 24.43 4.44
C TYR A 373 9.71 23.90 5.83
N LEU A 374 9.05 22.74 5.91
CA LEU A 374 8.82 22.07 7.18
C LEU A 374 10.15 21.76 7.91
N ALA A 375 11.12 21.23 7.19
CA ALA A 375 12.45 20.96 7.76
C ALA A 375 13.11 22.23 8.32
N THR A 376 12.88 23.41 7.71
CA THR A 376 13.39 24.68 8.26
C THR A 376 12.68 25.12 9.53
N PHE A 377 11.39 24.80 9.72
CA PHE A 377 10.68 25.07 10.97
C PHE A 377 11.19 24.20 12.12
N GLU A 378 11.64 22.99 11.82
CA GLU A 378 12.05 21.99 12.81
C GLU A 378 13.51 22.11 13.25
N ARG A 379 14.31 22.99 12.62
CA ARG A 379 15.72 23.16 12.95
C ARG A 379 15.91 23.88 14.28
N PRO A 380 16.54 23.28 15.32
CA PRO A 380 16.58 23.84 16.67
C PRO A 380 17.37 25.14 16.78
N GLU A 381 18.41 25.29 15.97
CA GLU A 381 19.46 26.32 16.17
C GLU A 381 19.23 27.58 15.34
N ASN A 382 18.39 27.53 14.32
CA ASN A 382 18.14 28.69 13.45
C ASN A 382 16.87 28.41 12.62
N TRP A 383 15.72 28.21 13.30
CA TRP A 383 14.46 27.98 12.65
C TRP A 383 14.01 29.15 11.79
N TRP A 384 13.41 28.82 10.66
CA TRP A 384 12.70 29.78 9.87
C TRP A 384 11.24 29.92 10.35
N THR A 385 10.62 30.99 9.94
CA THR A 385 9.21 31.28 10.22
C THR A 385 8.53 31.74 8.94
N PRO A 386 7.20 31.78 8.83
CA PRO A 386 6.52 32.35 7.68
C PRO A 386 6.98 33.78 7.31
N ALA A 387 7.48 34.52 8.30
CA ALA A 387 8.01 35.88 8.13
C ALA A 387 9.50 35.92 7.70
N THR A 388 10.23 34.80 7.74
CA THR A 388 11.65 34.77 7.37
C THR A 388 11.85 35.35 5.97
N VAL A 389 12.72 36.35 5.86
CA VAL A 389 13.02 37.03 4.60
C VAL A 389 14.16 36.31 3.89
N ILE A 390 13.95 36.02 2.63
CA ILE A 390 14.86 35.25 1.76
C ILE A 390 15.17 36.12 0.53
N ASP A 391 16.43 36.21 0.14
CA ASP A 391 16.82 36.93 -1.08
C ASP A 391 16.57 36.00 -2.30
N ASP A 392 15.57 36.30 -3.10
CA ASP A 392 15.27 35.64 -4.37
C ASP A 392 16.05 36.34 -5.49
N VAL A 393 17.34 36.07 -5.53
CA VAL A 393 18.28 36.55 -6.54
C VAL A 393 19.12 35.40 -7.09
N ARG A 394 19.62 35.55 -8.31
CA ARG A 394 20.45 34.53 -8.94
C ARG A 394 21.58 34.11 -7.99
N THR A 395 21.63 32.83 -7.73
CA THR A 395 22.55 32.24 -6.77
C THR A 395 23.16 31.00 -7.40
N GLU A 396 24.46 30.85 -7.27
CA GLU A 396 25.21 29.66 -7.68
C GLU A 396 25.48 28.81 -6.44
N PHE A 397 25.01 27.55 -6.48
CA PHE A 397 25.15 26.61 -5.39
C PHE A 397 26.25 25.60 -5.72
N ASP A 398 27.09 25.28 -4.76
CA ASP A 398 28.05 24.19 -4.88
C ASP A 398 27.28 22.84 -4.93
N ASP A 399 27.47 22.09 -6.02
CA ASP A 399 26.85 20.77 -6.22
C ASP A 399 27.84 19.61 -5.99
N GLY A 400 28.97 19.90 -5.37
CA GLY A 400 30.00 18.95 -4.98
C GLY A 400 31.22 18.92 -5.91
N PRO A 401 32.29 18.18 -5.50
CA PRO A 401 33.56 18.14 -6.17
C PRO A 401 33.45 17.70 -7.65
N GLY A 402 33.92 18.54 -8.58
CA GLY A 402 33.99 18.23 -10.00
C GLY A 402 32.68 18.41 -10.78
N ARG A 403 31.65 18.93 -10.16
CA ARG A 403 30.39 19.31 -10.82
C ARG A 403 30.34 20.81 -11.07
N PRO A 404 29.69 21.29 -12.16
CA PRO A 404 29.43 22.72 -12.33
C PRO A 404 28.48 23.19 -11.23
N PRO A 405 28.54 24.47 -10.81
CA PRO A 405 27.60 25.03 -9.85
C PRO A 405 26.14 24.87 -10.32
N TYR A 406 25.27 24.46 -9.39
CA TYR A 406 23.84 24.40 -9.65
C TYR A 406 23.22 25.80 -9.60
N VAL A 407 22.58 26.24 -10.67
CA VAL A 407 21.99 27.58 -10.80
C VAL A 407 20.52 27.47 -11.15
N PRO A 408 19.64 27.39 -10.15
CA PRO A 408 18.19 27.32 -10.38
C PRO A 408 17.64 28.67 -10.87
N ASN A 409 16.65 28.61 -11.77
CA ASN A 409 15.86 29.75 -12.19
C ASN A 409 14.44 29.63 -11.64
N ASN A 410 13.77 30.75 -11.35
CA ASN A 410 12.35 30.77 -11.12
C ASN A 410 11.60 30.44 -12.42
N TYR A 411 10.35 29.91 -12.29
CA TYR A 411 9.55 29.46 -13.44
C TYR A 411 9.26 30.60 -14.43
N ASP A 412 9.07 31.83 -13.92
CA ASP A 412 8.84 33.05 -14.74
C ASP A 412 10.14 33.71 -15.27
N GLY A 413 11.30 33.12 -14.95
CA GLY A 413 12.61 33.60 -15.33
C GLY A 413 13.02 34.90 -14.62
N LYS A 414 12.33 35.33 -13.54
CA LYS A 414 12.61 36.57 -12.83
C LYS A 414 13.19 36.33 -11.44
N GLU A 415 13.89 37.30 -10.96
CA GLU A 415 14.33 37.46 -9.57
C GLU A 415 13.40 38.47 -8.86
N HIS A 416 12.89 38.09 -7.68
CA HIS A 416 11.88 38.88 -6.95
C HIS A 416 12.47 39.68 -5.79
N GLY A 417 13.81 39.59 -5.61
CA GLY A 417 14.50 40.30 -4.52
C GLY A 417 14.18 39.71 -3.16
N ARG A 418 13.95 40.55 -2.16
CA ARG A 418 13.67 40.12 -0.80
C ARG A 418 12.20 39.69 -0.65
N VAL A 419 11.94 38.45 -0.37
CA VAL A 419 10.59 37.89 -0.20
C VAL A 419 10.47 37.16 1.13
N SER A 420 9.27 37.17 1.74
CA SER A 420 9.02 36.34 2.90
C SER A 420 8.91 34.86 2.50
N MET A 421 9.14 33.95 3.44
CA MET A 421 8.93 32.54 3.23
C MET A 421 7.49 32.27 2.76
N ARG A 422 6.48 32.89 3.38
CA ARG A 422 5.06 32.80 2.93
C ARG A 422 4.95 33.14 1.43
N THR A 423 5.50 34.27 1.01
CA THR A 423 5.46 34.71 -0.40
C THR A 423 6.19 33.72 -1.29
N ALA A 424 7.37 33.23 -0.87
CA ALA A 424 8.19 32.30 -1.64
C ALA A 424 7.47 30.96 -1.86
N LEU A 425 6.89 30.37 -0.82
CA LEU A 425 6.17 29.10 -0.91
C LEU A 425 4.84 29.25 -1.66
N ALA A 426 4.06 30.27 -1.35
CA ALA A 426 2.77 30.54 -2.00
C ALA A 426 2.91 30.74 -3.52
N ASN A 427 3.96 31.42 -3.96
CA ASN A 427 4.26 31.65 -5.37
C ASN A 427 5.19 30.59 -5.99
N SER A 428 5.58 29.61 -5.20
CA SER A 428 6.40 28.48 -5.68
C SER A 428 7.79 28.89 -6.23
N TYR A 429 8.41 29.97 -5.72
CA TYR A 429 9.74 30.38 -6.19
C TYR A 429 10.79 29.31 -5.95
N ASN A 430 11.69 29.12 -6.92
CA ASN A 430 12.67 28.04 -6.89
C ASN A 430 13.90 28.40 -6.07
N ILE A 431 14.47 29.57 -6.29
CA ILE A 431 15.72 30.00 -5.63
C ILE A 431 15.57 30.02 -4.09
N PRO A 432 14.46 30.58 -3.51
CA PRO A 432 14.23 30.53 -2.08
C PRO A 432 14.09 29.11 -1.53
N ALA A 433 13.45 28.18 -2.28
CA ALA A 433 13.31 26.79 -1.86
C ALA A 433 14.65 26.04 -1.84
N VAL A 434 15.52 26.31 -2.82
CA VAL A 434 16.88 25.74 -2.84
C VAL A 434 17.73 26.30 -1.69
N LYS A 435 17.61 27.59 -1.37
CA LYS A 435 18.25 28.20 -0.18
C LYS A 435 17.73 27.59 1.12
N ALA A 436 16.42 27.29 1.19
CA ALA A 436 15.84 26.60 2.32
C ALA A 436 16.47 25.20 2.50
N LEU A 437 16.53 24.40 1.43
CA LEU A 437 17.15 23.08 1.48
C LEU A 437 18.66 23.18 1.82
N GLN A 438 19.37 24.13 1.22
CA GLN A 438 20.80 24.36 1.56
C GLN A 438 20.97 24.66 3.05
N SER A 439 20.03 25.40 3.67
CA SER A 439 20.14 25.77 5.09
C SER A 439 19.97 24.60 6.04
N VAL A 440 19.19 23.56 5.68
CA VAL A 440 18.90 22.39 6.53
C VAL A 440 19.63 21.13 6.09
N GLY A 441 20.08 21.06 4.84
CA GLY A 441 20.68 19.88 4.23
C GLY A 441 19.65 18.90 3.64
N VAL A 442 20.10 18.07 2.70
CA VAL A 442 19.26 17.08 2.01
C VAL A 442 18.72 16.04 2.98
N ASP A 443 19.53 15.57 3.91
CA ASP A 443 19.15 14.55 4.90
C ASP A 443 17.96 15.00 5.75
N ALA A 444 17.86 16.28 6.11
CA ALA A 444 16.72 16.78 6.86
C ALA A 444 15.42 16.67 6.05
N LEU A 445 15.46 16.92 4.75
CA LEU A 445 14.30 16.71 3.87
C LEU A 445 13.95 15.23 3.73
N LEU A 446 14.94 14.34 3.59
CA LEU A 446 14.72 12.90 3.52
C LEU A 446 14.08 12.37 4.82
N HIS A 447 14.54 12.81 5.99
CA HIS A 447 13.90 12.46 7.27
C HIS A 447 12.44 12.97 7.38
N VAL A 448 12.15 14.16 6.83
CA VAL A 448 10.76 14.64 6.75
C VAL A 448 9.98 13.75 5.79
N ALA A 449 10.51 13.44 4.60
CA ALA A 449 9.87 12.59 3.61
C ALA A 449 9.51 11.21 4.17
N GLU A 450 10.44 10.58 4.89
CA GLU A 450 10.23 9.29 5.55
C GLU A 450 9.06 9.34 6.55
N ARG A 451 9.06 10.33 7.47
CA ARG A 451 7.98 10.50 8.44
C ARG A 451 6.62 10.73 7.81
N PHE A 452 6.58 11.34 6.62
CA PHE A 452 5.38 11.58 5.84
C PHE A 452 5.00 10.43 4.90
N GLY A 453 5.76 9.32 4.92
CA GLY A 453 5.46 8.10 4.17
C GLY A 453 5.91 8.13 2.70
N MET A 454 6.81 9.03 2.30
CA MET A 454 7.41 9.04 0.96
C MET A 454 8.58 8.06 0.90
N THR A 455 8.27 6.77 0.88
CA THR A 455 9.24 5.67 1.02
C THR A 455 10.12 5.51 -0.20
N THR A 456 9.61 5.84 -1.39
CA THR A 456 10.38 5.80 -2.64
C THR A 456 11.62 6.69 -2.64
N LEU A 457 11.67 7.76 -1.83
CA LEU A 457 12.84 8.63 -1.68
C LEU A 457 13.90 8.08 -0.72
N THR A 458 13.53 7.15 0.14
CA THR A 458 14.36 6.69 1.27
C THR A 458 14.81 5.24 1.10
N GLU A 459 14.53 4.63 -0.04
CA GLU A 459 14.98 3.26 -0.34
C GLU A 459 16.51 3.18 -0.31
N PRO A 460 17.08 2.13 0.33
CA PRO A 460 18.51 1.93 0.36
C PRO A 460 19.11 1.80 -1.05
N GLY A 461 20.18 2.51 -1.31
CA GLY A 461 20.88 2.47 -2.60
C GLY A 461 20.52 3.58 -3.57
N HIS A 462 19.64 4.49 -3.20
CA HIS A 462 19.37 5.68 -4.02
C HIS A 462 20.63 6.54 -4.19
N PRO A 463 20.80 7.16 -5.39
CA PRO A 463 21.92 8.06 -5.63
C PRO A 463 21.88 9.23 -4.62
N LEU A 464 23.04 9.79 -4.32
CA LEU A 464 23.16 10.98 -3.48
C LEU A 464 22.32 12.12 -4.11
N TYR A 465 21.21 12.45 -3.48
CA TYR A 465 20.38 13.59 -3.88
C TYR A 465 21.14 14.89 -3.63
N GLY A 466 20.96 15.84 -4.54
CA GLY A 466 21.46 17.20 -4.43
C GLY A 466 20.37 18.21 -4.02
N LEU A 467 20.71 19.48 -4.10
CA LEU A 467 19.78 20.57 -3.77
C LEU A 467 18.56 20.66 -4.72
N SER A 468 18.61 19.98 -5.88
CA SER A 468 17.47 19.85 -6.78
C SER A 468 16.31 19.03 -6.20
N LEU A 469 16.53 18.26 -5.10
CA LEU A 469 15.49 17.46 -4.46
C LEU A 469 14.27 18.30 -4.04
N THR A 470 14.47 19.54 -3.55
CA THR A 470 13.38 20.45 -3.22
C THR A 470 12.52 20.86 -4.43
N LEU A 471 13.06 20.70 -5.64
CA LEU A 471 12.37 20.95 -6.91
C LEU A 471 11.86 19.66 -7.57
N GLY A 472 11.90 18.54 -6.83
CA GLY A 472 11.45 17.24 -7.30
C GLY A 472 12.50 16.45 -8.05
N GLY A 473 13.79 16.59 -7.73
CA GLY A 473 14.88 15.82 -8.31
C GLY A 473 14.94 14.36 -7.85
N GLY A 474 14.00 13.89 -7.05
CA GLY A 474 13.74 12.50 -6.68
C GLY A 474 12.33 12.12 -7.08
N GLU A 475 12.05 10.83 -7.24
CA GLU A 475 10.74 10.33 -7.67
C GLU A 475 9.91 9.85 -6.48
N VAL A 476 8.59 10.12 -6.53
CA VAL A 476 7.60 9.66 -5.56
C VAL A 476 6.35 9.20 -6.29
N THR A 477 5.54 8.35 -5.67
CA THR A 477 4.23 8.02 -6.24
C THR A 477 3.20 9.11 -5.96
N LEU A 478 2.16 9.20 -6.81
CA LEU A 478 1.03 10.11 -6.56
C LEU A 478 0.32 9.76 -5.24
N LEU A 479 0.23 8.48 -4.93
CA LEU A 479 -0.35 7.99 -3.69
C LEU A 479 0.44 8.47 -2.46
N GLU A 480 1.77 8.31 -2.45
CA GLU A 480 2.62 8.79 -1.34
C GLU A 480 2.53 10.31 -1.17
N MET A 481 2.63 11.06 -2.25
CA MET A 481 2.53 12.52 -2.19
C MET A 481 1.15 12.97 -1.70
N THR A 482 0.06 12.36 -2.17
CA THR A 482 -1.29 12.68 -1.71
C THR A 482 -1.45 12.37 -0.23
N SER A 483 -0.98 11.20 0.22
CA SER A 483 -0.99 10.81 1.64
C SER A 483 -0.17 11.77 2.52
N ALA A 484 1.00 12.21 2.04
CA ALA A 484 1.83 13.17 2.76
C ALA A 484 1.14 14.53 2.95
N TYR A 485 0.39 15.00 1.94
CA TYR A 485 -0.46 16.19 2.09
C TYR A 485 -1.66 15.93 3.00
N GLY A 486 -2.16 14.69 3.05
CA GLY A 486 -3.17 14.26 4.01
C GLY A 486 -2.70 14.44 5.46
N ALA A 487 -1.42 14.16 5.74
CA ALA A 487 -0.85 14.41 7.06
C ALA A 487 -0.87 15.91 7.44
N LEU A 488 -0.64 16.82 6.49
CA LEU A 488 -0.79 18.26 6.73
C LEU A 488 -2.25 18.62 7.00
N ALA A 489 -3.20 18.05 6.23
CA ALA A 489 -4.64 18.25 6.44
C ALA A 489 -5.10 17.77 7.82
N ASN A 490 -4.50 16.72 8.34
CA ASN A 490 -4.77 16.09 9.63
C ASN A 490 -3.86 16.61 10.75
N GLY A 491 -3.48 17.89 10.69
CA GLY A 491 -2.70 18.54 11.75
C GLY A 491 -1.35 17.90 12.06
N GLY A 492 -0.69 17.33 11.06
CA GLY A 492 0.63 16.69 11.17
C GLY A 492 0.61 15.22 11.58
N VAL A 493 -0.55 14.58 11.57
CA VAL A 493 -0.69 13.13 11.79
C VAL A 493 -0.84 12.42 10.46
N ALA A 494 0.13 11.63 10.08
CA ALA A 494 0.10 10.78 8.89
C ALA A 494 -0.75 9.53 9.18
N ALA A 495 -1.77 9.31 8.38
CA ALA A 495 -2.54 8.07 8.34
C ALA A 495 -2.06 7.24 7.15
N ARG A 496 -1.75 5.96 7.39
CA ARG A 496 -1.30 5.07 6.32
C ARG A 496 -2.41 4.84 5.30
N PRO A 497 -2.15 5.01 4.00
CA PRO A 497 -3.13 4.71 2.97
C PRO A 497 -3.65 3.28 3.08
N THR A 498 -4.97 3.12 3.03
CA THR A 498 -5.64 1.82 3.11
C THR A 498 -6.67 1.65 2.01
N THR A 499 -6.74 0.44 1.48
CA THR A 499 -7.70 0.04 0.43
C THR A 499 -8.72 -0.97 0.94
N ILE A 500 -8.43 -1.68 2.03
CA ILE A 500 -9.23 -2.79 2.54
C ILE A 500 -9.79 -2.40 3.90
N LEU A 501 -11.12 -2.38 4.02
CA LEU A 501 -11.81 -2.13 5.28
C LEU A 501 -12.08 -3.42 6.04
N CYS A 502 -12.51 -4.46 5.35
CA CYS A 502 -12.59 -5.78 5.93
C CYS A 502 -12.57 -6.90 4.89
N VAL A 503 -12.16 -8.08 5.36
CA VAL A 503 -12.20 -9.33 4.61
C VAL A 503 -13.02 -10.35 5.39
N LEU A 504 -14.08 -10.85 4.79
CA LEU A 504 -14.87 -11.95 5.33
C LEU A 504 -14.54 -13.24 4.58
N ASP A 505 -14.59 -14.36 5.28
CA ASP A 505 -14.47 -15.68 4.67
C ASP A 505 -15.77 -16.11 3.94
N ALA A 506 -15.76 -17.27 3.30
CA ALA A 506 -16.93 -17.81 2.60
C ALA A 506 -18.15 -18.05 3.51
N THR A 507 -17.96 -18.10 4.83
CA THR A 507 -19.03 -18.25 5.83
C THR A 507 -19.59 -16.92 6.30
N GLY A 508 -18.98 -15.79 5.90
CA GLY A 508 -19.30 -14.45 6.34
C GLY A 508 -18.64 -14.05 7.67
N SER A 509 -17.67 -14.83 8.16
CA SER A 509 -16.93 -14.51 9.37
C SER A 509 -15.74 -13.59 9.07
N VAL A 510 -15.40 -12.69 10.00
CA VAL A 510 -14.28 -11.75 9.85
C VAL A 510 -12.95 -12.49 9.84
N LEU A 511 -12.17 -12.33 8.76
CA LEU A 511 -10.74 -12.66 8.73
C LEU A 511 -9.91 -11.45 9.16
N GLU A 512 -10.20 -10.28 8.59
CA GLU A 512 -9.53 -9.03 8.91
C GLU A 512 -10.53 -7.88 8.88
N ARG A 513 -10.38 -6.92 9.79
CA ARG A 513 -11.23 -5.73 9.86
C ARG A 513 -10.45 -4.53 10.38
N LEU A 514 -10.60 -3.41 9.70
CA LEU A 514 -10.10 -2.11 10.14
C LEU A 514 -11.21 -1.37 10.88
N GLU A 515 -10.94 -0.89 12.09
CA GLU A 515 -11.90 -0.13 12.88
C GLU A 515 -11.91 1.34 12.41
N VAL A 516 -12.84 1.67 11.53
CA VAL A 516 -13.08 3.03 11.03
C VAL A 516 -14.49 3.49 11.37
N PRO A 517 -14.75 4.82 11.46
CA PRO A 517 -16.07 5.34 11.85
C PRO A 517 -17.21 4.86 10.96
N ASP A 518 -16.98 4.83 9.65
CA ASP A 518 -18.00 4.51 8.64
C ASP A 518 -17.81 3.09 8.06
N LEU A 519 -17.52 2.13 8.96
CA LEU A 519 -17.36 0.74 8.56
C LEU A 519 -18.67 0.17 7.99
N PRO A 520 -18.62 -0.55 6.83
CA PRO A 520 -19.80 -1.21 6.26
C PRO A 520 -20.54 -2.09 7.28
N ALA A 521 -21.88 -2.06 7.27
CA ALA A 521 -22.69 -2.84 8.22
C ALA A 521 -22.38 -4.34 8.14
N ALA A 522 -22.16 -4.87 6.93
CA ALA A 522 -21.76 -6.26 6.73
C ALA A 522 -20.46 -6.64 7.45
N CYS A 523 -19.52 -5.71 7.56
CA CYS A 523 -18.25 -5.90 8.28
C CYS A 523 -18.39 -5.73 9.80
N ARG A 524 -19.18 -4.72 10.20
CA ARG A 524 -19.41 -4.40 11.61
C ARG A 524 -20.17 -5.51 12.32
N ASP A 525 -21.20 -6.05 11.66
CA ASP A 525 -22.12 -7.03 12.22
C ASP A 525 -21.66 -8.48 12.00
N ALA A 526 -20.56 -8.71 11.24
CA ALA A 526 -20.03 -10.03 10.96
C ALA A 526 -19.46 -10.72 12.22
N PRO A 527 -19.60 -12.06 12.32
CA PRO A 527 -19.03 -12.83 13.42
C PRO A 527 -17.50 -12.67 13.49
N VAL A 528 -16.99 -12.37 14.68
CA VAL A 528 -15.55 -12.29 14.97
C VAL A 528 -15.11 -13.56 15.69
N ASN A 529 -14.09 -14.22 15.19
CA ASN A 529 -13.50 -15.45 15.72
C ASN A 529 -12.18 -15.13 16.47
N ALA A 530 -11.67 -16.09 17.22
CA ALA A 530 -10.38 -15.94 17.92
C ALA A 530 -9.17 -15.73 16.98
N SER A 531 -9.30 -16.09 15.70
CA SER A 531 -8.30 -15.88 14.65
C SER A 531 -8.52 -14.61 13.83
N SER A 532 -9.57 -13.85 14.07
CA SER A 532 -9.86 -12.60 13.35
C SER A 532 -8.86 -11.53 13.73
N LEU A 533 -8.30 -10.87 12.70
CA LEU A 533 -7.39 -9.74 12.88
C LEU A 533 -8.18 -8.43 12.90
N ILE A 534 -8.24 -7.78 14.05
CA ILE A 534 -8.88 -6.46 14.19
C ILE A 534 -7.78 -5.42 14.34
N GLN A 535 -7.78 -4.43 13.44
CA GLN A 535 -6.74 -3.39 13.36
C GLN A 535 -7.34 -1.99 13.57
N GLN A 536 -6.54 -1.10 14.12
CA GLN A 536 -6.82 0.35 14.11
C GLN A 536 -6.10 0.98 12.91
N PRO A 537 -6.60 2.10 12.35
CA PRO A 537 -5.86 2.88 11.37
C PRO A 537 -4.47 3.21 11.89
N GLN A 538 -3.45 2.86 11.10
CA GLN A 538 -2.07 3.16 11.48
C GLN A 538 -1.81 4.64 11.31
N GLN A 539 -1.56 5.33 12.39
CA GLN A 539 -1.29 6.76 12.44
C GLN A 539 0.02 7.05 13.15
N GLN A 540 0.78 7.99 12.62
CA GLN A 540 1.99 8.48 13.27
C GLN A 540 2.07 10.01 13.18
N ARG A 541 2.62 10.64 14.20
CA ARG A 541 2.88 12.07 14.14
C ARG A 541 4.11 12.35 13.27
N ALA A 542 3.87 12.93 12.10
CA ALA A 542 4.90 13.30 11.13
C ALA A 542 5.45 14.73 11.37
N ALA A 543 4.60 15.63 11.88
CA ALA A 543 4.99 17.00 12.26
C ALA A 543 4.20 17.47 13.47
N SER A 544 4.65 18.55 14.14
CA SER A 544 3.84 19.20 15.15
C SER A 544 2.59 19.82 14.52
N ALA A 545 1.49 19.89 15.29
CA ALA A 545 0.26 20.50 14.82
C ALA A 545 0.46 21.96 14.39
N GLN A 546 1.32 22.68 15.12
CA GLN A 546 1.67 24.07 14.83
C GLN A 546 2.37 24.19 13.47
N HIS A 547 3.41 23.38 13.21
CA HIS A 547 4.15 23.44 11.95
C HIS A 547 3.28 23.02 10.75
N ALA A 548 2.46 21.97 10.90
CA ALA A 548 1.49 21.58 9.88
C ALA A 548 0.50 22.71 9.58
N TYR A 549 0.03 23.40 10.61
CA TYR A 549 -0.89 24.53 10.45
C TYR A 549 -0.22 25.75 9.80
N LEU A 550 1.04 26.05 10.13
CA LEU A 550 1.78 27.15 9.47
C LEU A 550 1.88 26.92 7.96
N LEU A 551 2.18 25.68 7.53
CA LEU A 551 2.20 25.33 6.10
C LEU A 551 0.80 25.41 5.48
N THR A 552 -0.20 24.86 6.15
CA THR A 552 -1.59 24.89 5.70
C THR A 552 -2.09 26.32 5.48
N ASP A 553 -1.77 27.22 6.43
CA ASP A 553 -2.16 28.63 6.35
C ASP A 553 -1.48 29.34 5.17
N ILE A 554 -0.22 29.02 4.87
CA ILE A 554 0.48 29.54 3.69
C ILE A 554 -0.15 28.98 2.40
N LEU A 555 -0.39 27.66 2.35
CA LEU A 555 -0.92 27.00 1.16
C LEU A 555 -2.40 27.32 0.88
N LYS A 556 -3.18 27.74 1.87
CA LYS A 556 -4.56 28.22 1.67
C LYS A 556 -4.66 29.72 1.33
N ASP A 557 -3.57 30.49 1.51
CA ASP A 557 -3.53 31.95 1.32
C ASP A 557 -3.60 32.32 -0.17
N ASN A 558 -4.82 32.56 -0.68
CA ASN A 558 -5.02 32.92 -2.08
C ASN A 558 -4.47 34.31 -2.41
N GLU A 559 -4.43 35.25 -1.44
CA GLU A 559 -3.85 36.59 -1.63
C GLU A 559 -2.34 36.47 -1.85
N ALA A 560 -1.66 35.68 -1.01
CA ALA A 560 -0.21 35.49 -1.12
C ALA A 560 0.21 34.84 -2.44
N ARG A 561 -0.59 33.95 -3.02
CA ARG A 561 -0.27 33.25 -4.31
C ARG A 561 -0.76 34.00 -5.55
N THR A 562 -1.56 35.07 -5.41
CA THR A 562 -2.13 35.83 -6.53
C THR A 562 -1.09 36.36 -7.51
N PRO A 563 0.11 36.82 -7.10
CA PRO A 563 1.10 37.32 -8.04
C PRO A 563 1.50 36.32 -9.13
N THR A 564 1.60 35.03 -8.81
CA THR A 564 1.97 33.98 -9.77
C THR A 564 0.75 33.30 -10.42
N PHE A 565 -0.30 33.05 -9.66
CA PHE A 565 -1.40 32.20 -10.11
C PHE A 565 -2.69 32.96 -10.47
N GLY A 566 -2.79 34.23 -10.09
CA GLY A 566 -4.00 35.04 -10.24
C GLY A 566 -5.06 34.75 -9.17
N ALA A 567 -5.90 35.74 -8.88
CA ALA A 567 -6.88 35.67 -7.80
C ALA A 567 -8.01 34.63 -8.05
N ASN A 568 -8.34 34.36 -9.32
CA ASN A 568 -9.43 33.47 -9.74
C ASN A 568 -8.91 32.22 -10.45
N SER A 569 -7.81 31.65 -9.97
CA SER A 569 -7.20 30.47 -10.57
C SER A 569 -7.97 29.18 -10.28
N SER A 570 -7.62 28.09 -11.00
CA SER A 570 -8.14 26.75 -10.73
C SER A 570 -7.78 26.20 -9.34
N LEU A 571 -6.96 26.92 -8.58
CA LEU A 571 -6.62 26.54 -7.20
C LEU A 571 -7.62 27.08 -6.15
N VAL A 572 -8.64 27.82 -6.58
CA VAL A 572 -9.64 28.41 -5.68
C VAL A 572 -10.90 27.56 -5.65
N LEU A 573 -11.26 27.07 -4.46
CA LEU A 573 -12.55 26.42 -4.21
C LEU A 573 -13.57 27.42 -3.62
N ASP A 574 -14.79 26.95 -3.42
CA ASP A 574 -15.84 27.69 -2.71
C ASP A 574 -15.72 27.61 -1.17
N ARG A 575 -14.64 27.03 -0.69
CA ARG A 575 -14.29 26.80 0.73
C ARG A 575 -12.79 26.91 0.95
N PRO A 576 -12.31 27.06 2.20
CA PRO A 576 -10.88 27.00 2.50
C PRO A 576 -10.22 25.73 2.00
N ALA A 577 -9.16 25.87 1.20
CA ALA A 577 -8.38 24.75 0.70
C ALA A 577 -6.90 25.14 0.57
N ALA A 578 -6.02 24.27 1.02
CA ALA A 578 -4.59 24.38 0.86
C ALA A 578 -4.15 23.60 -0.38
N VAL A 579 -3.38 24.23 -1.27
CA VAL A 579 -3.08 23.65 -2.60
C VAL A 579 -1.65 23.96 -3.01
N LYS A 580 -0.99 23.01 -3.65
CA LYS A 580 0.32 23.17 -4.25
C LYS A 580 0.39 22.54 -5.63
N THR A 581 0.99 23.24 -6.59
CA THR A 581 1.28 22.73 -7.93
C THR A 581 2.72 22.24 -8.04
N GLY A 582 2.95 21.24 -8.88
CA GLY A 582 4.25 20.76 -9.30
C GLY A 582 4.36 20.78 -10.82
N THR A 583 5.56 21.05 -11.32
CA THR A 583 5.92 20.94 -12.73
C THR A 583 7.40 20.61 -12.78
N THR A 584 7.78 19.57 -13.51
CA THR A 584 9.18 19.21 -13.71
C THR A 584 9.84 20.14 -14.75
N ASN A 585 11.16 20.29 -14.68
CA ASN A 585 11.90 21.21 -15.56
C ASN A 585 11.67 20.92 -17.05
N ASP A 586 11.58 19.63 -17.42
CA ASP A 586 11.35 19.21 -18.80
C ASP A 586 9.86 19.08 -19.14
N VAL A 587 8.97 19.49 -18.24
CA VAL A 587 7.50 19.38 -18.35
C VAL A 587 7.08 17.95 -18.72
N ARG A 588 7.62 16.96 -18.01
CA ARG A 588 7.22 15.53 -18.15
C ARG A 588 6.10 15.18 -17.20
N ASP A 589 6.13 15.79 -15.99
CA ASP A 589 5.18 15.54 -14.93
C ASP A 589 4.58 16.85 -14.44
N ILE A 590 3.27 16.89 -14.39
CA ILE A 590 2.50 18.03 -13.92
C ILE A 590 1.58 17.58 -12.81
N TRP A 591 1.68 18.23 -11.66
CA TRP A 591 0.99 17.87 -10.44
C TRP A 591 0.13 19.00 -9.90
N THR A 592 -0.97 18.65 -9.25
CA THR A 592 -1.70 19.52 -8.32
C THR A 592 -2.17 18.66 -7.15
N VAL A 593 -1.69 19.00 -5.95
CA VAL A 593 -2.11 18.32 -4.72
C VAL A 593 -2.71 19.37 -3.79
N GLY A 594 -3.90 19.11 -3.29
CA GLY A 594 -4.57 20.04 -2.39
C GLY A 594 -5.60 19.35 -1.51
N TYR A 595 -5.94 20.00 -0.41
CA TYR A 595 -6.76 19.44 0.64
C TYR A 595 -7.65 20.45 1.34
N THR A 596 -8.70 19.90 1.93
CA THR A 596 -9.55 20.48 2.97
C THR A 596 -9.39 19.64 4.24
N PRO A 597 -10.01 19.97 5.38
CA PRO A 597 -10.00 19.07 6.54
C PRO A 597 -10.64 17.70 6.30
N GLN A 598 -11.43 17.55 5.22
CA GLN A 598 -12.27 16.38 4.94
C GLN A 598 -11.72 15.47 3.85
N LEU A 599 -10.96 16.03 2.90
CA LEU A 599 -10.49 15.29 1.73
C LEU A 599 -9.16 15.86 1.24
N VAL A 600 -8.21 14.99 0.93
CA VAL A 600 -7.00 15.34 0.18
C VAL A 600 -7.04 14.68 -1.19
N THR A 601 -6.70 15.44 -2.22
CA THR A 601 -6.67 14.94 -3.60
C THR A 601 -5.38 15.35 -4.29
N GLY A 602 -4.72 14.37 -4.89
CA GLY A 602 -3.60 14.54 -5.80
C GLY A 602 -4.01 14.23 -7.24
N VAL A 603 -3.58 15.06 -8.18
CA VAL A 603 -3.77 14.86 -9.61
C VAL A 603 -2.43 14.98 -10.32
N TRP A 604 -2.16 14.05 -11.21
CA TRP A 604 -1.03 14.06 -12.13
C TRP A 604 -1.53 14.06 -13.57
N VAL A 605 -0.85 14.77 -14.46
CA VAL A 605 -1.01 14.67 -15.93
C VAL A 605 0.37 14.63 -16.58
N GLY A 606 0.48 13.83 -17.65
CA GLY A 606 1.72 13.62 -18.37
C GLY A 606 1.57 12.52 -19.41
N ASN A 607 2.69 11.88 -19.75
CA ASN A 607 2.73 10.72 -20.63
C ASN A 607 3.28 9.52 -19.87
N ALA A 608 2.65 8.35 -20.00
CA ALA A 608 3.07 7.15 -19.28
C ALA A 608 4.53 6.76 -19.61
N ASP A 609 4.99 6.98 -20.84
CA ASP A 609 6.34 6.76 -21.33
C ASP A 609 7.36 7.84 -20.91
N GLY A 610 6.92 8.86 -20.16
CA GLY A 610 7.76 9.97 -19.71
C GLY A 610 8.19 10.93 -20.85
N SER A 611 7.55 10.90 -22.01
CA SER A 611 7.79 11.89 -23.07
C SER A 611 7.36 13.31 -22.63
N PRO A 612 8.10 14.37 -23.02
CA PRO A 612 7.82 15.72 -22.56
C PRO A 612 6.54 16.28 -23.18
N MET A 613 5.80 17.04 -22.40
CA MET A 613 4.62 17.80 -22.82
C MET A 613 5.01 19.16 -23.39
N ASN A 614 4.01 19.95 -23.84
CA ASN A 614 4.25 21.32 -24.29
C ASN A 614 4.97 22.13 -23.19
N PRO A 615 6.12 22.78 -23.49
CA PRO A 615 6.89 23.53 -22.48
C PRO A 615 6.15 24.70 -21.81
N ARG A 616 4.98 25.11 -22.34
CA ARG A 616 4.16 26.17 -21.75
C ARG A 616 3.11 25.65 -20.77
N LEU A 617 2.94 24.33 -20.69
CA LEU A 617 1.97 23.74 -19.79
C LEU A 617 2.51 23.76 -18.36
N SER A 618 1.64 24.02 -17.39
CA SER A 618 1.99 24.14 -15.98
C SER A 618 0.95 23.46 -15.09
N GLY A 619 1.25 23.28 -13.82
CA GLY A 619 0.34 22.65 -12.85
C GLY A 619 -1.04 23.30 -12.80
N ILE A 620 -1.10 24.64 -12.92
CA ILE A 620 -2.36 25.37 -12.89
C ILE A 620 -3.22 25.17 -14.15
N ALA A 621 -2.59 24.89 -15.29
CA ALA A 621 -3.28 24.71 -16.57
C ALA A 621 -3.56 23.25 -16.90
N GLY A 622 -2.73 22.33 -16.41
CA GLY A 622 -2.86 20.88 -16.61
C GLY A 622 -3.68 20.21 -15.50
N ALA A 623 -3.06 19.83 -14.39
CA ALA A 623 -3.71 19.10 -13.31
C ALA A 623 -4.70 19.94 -12.47
N GLY A 624 -4.48 21.26 -12.38
CA GLY A 624 -5.32 22.14 -11.56
C GLY A 624 -6.82 22.15 -11.88
N PRO A 625 -7.23 22.23 -13.15
CA PRO A 625 -8.65 22.16 -13.53
C PRO A 625 -9.32 20.83 -13.18
N ILE A 626 -8.62 19.71 -13.30
CA ILE A 626 -9.11 18.38 -12.91
C ILE A 626 -9.31 18.34 -11.40
N TRP A 627 -8.29 18.74 -10.64
CA TRP A 627 -8.34 18.83 -9.19
C TRP A 627 -9.51 19.70 -8.70
N ASN A 628 -9.69 20.89 -9.29
CA ASN A 628 -10.75 21.82 -8.88
C ASN A 628 -12.14 21.24 -9.11
N ARG A 629 -12.37 20.68 -10.32
CA ARG A 629 -13.67 20.06 -10.68
C ARG A 629 -13.98 18.89 -9.76
N PHE A 630 -13.00 18.02 -9.49
CA PHE A 630 -13.20 16.88 -8.62
C PHE A 630 -13.47 17.30 -7.17
N MET A 631 -12.64 18.16 -6.59
CA MET A 631 -12.84 18.63 -5.21
C MET A 631 -14.19 19.32 -5.00
N ARG A 632 -14.65 20.09 -5.97
CA ARG A 632 -16.02 20.71 -5.92
C ARG A 632 -17.12 19.67 -5.98
N ALA A 633 -16.98 18.66 -6.80
CA ALA A 633 -17.98 17.60 -6.94
C ALA A 633 -18.00 16.71 -5.67
N ALA A 634 -16.85 16.24 -5.23
CA ALA A 634 -16.72 15.37 -4.05
C ALA A 634 -17.21 16.04 -2.76
N LEU A 635 -17.01 17.34 -2.62
CA LEU A 635 -17.37 18.08 -1.41
C LEU A 635 -18.70 18.84 -1.51
N ALA A 636 -19.46 18.68 -2.61
CA ALA A 636 -20.67 19.45 -2.86
C ALA A 636 -21.71 19.34 -1.74
N SER A 637 -21.88 18.14 -1.17
CA SER A 637 -22.82 17.86 -0.08
C SER A 637 -22.20 18.01 1.31
N GLN A 638 -20.89 18.25 1.39
CA GLN A 638 -20.16 18.32 2.66
C GLN A 638 -20.17 19.74 3.25
N PRO A 639 -20.18 19.90 4.57
CA PRO A 639 -20.09 21.20 5.22
C PRO A 639 -18.78 21.91 4.85
N LYS A 640 -18.84 23.25 4.70
CA LYS A 640 -17.67 24.07 4.42
C LYS A 640 -16.90 24.32 5.71
N LEU A 641 -15.89 23.48 5.97
CA LEU A 641 -15.03 23.57 7.15
C LEU A 641 -13.77 24.38 6.83
N ASP A 642 -13.27 25.13 7.82
CA ASP A 642 -11.90 25.66 7.83
C ASP A 642 -11.01 24.76 8.69
N PHE A 643 -9.72 24.92 8.54
CA PHE A 643 -8.72 24.18 9.32
C PHE A 643 -8.71 24.64 10.77
N THR A 644 -8.69 23.70 11.69
CA THR A 644 -8.60 24.01 13.11
C THR A 644 -7.26 24.65 13.43
N VAL A 645 -7.29 25.80 14.10
CA VAL A 645 -6.09 26.47 14.59
C VAL A 645 -5.62 25.72 15.84
N PRO A 646 -4.44 25.08 15.83
CA PRO A 646 -3.97 24.36 17.02
C PRO A 646 -3.52 25.33 18.11
N ASP A 647 -3.51 24.85 19.34
CA ASP A 647 -2.93 25.58 20.46
C ASP A 647 -1.47 25.95 20.19
N GLY A 648 -1.04 27.08 20.72
CA GLY A 648 0.32 27.58 20.53
C GLY A 648 0.58 28.27 19.19
N ILE A 649 -0.45 28.63 18.42
CA ILE A 649 -0.34 29.57 17.30
C ILE A 649 -0.59 30.99 17.81
N GLN A 650 0.33 31.88 17.49
CA GLN A 650 0.24 33.34 17.81
C GLN A 650 0.21 34.18 16.54
N ARG A 651 -0.50 35.28 16.61
CA ARG A 651 -0.56 36.28 15.53
C ARG A 651 0.22 37.52 15.95
N VAL A 652 1.19 37.94 15.16
CA VAL A 652 2.05 39.08 15.43
C VAL A 652 2.09 40.00 14.22
N GLU A 653 1.96 41.29 14.40
CA GLU A 653 2.16 42.26 13.32
C GLU A 653 3.65 42.38 13.03
N ILE A 654 4.04 42.09 11.81
CA ILE A 654 5.43 42.11 11.33
C ILE A 654 5.65 43.18 10.26
N CYS A 655 6.89 43.55 10.09
CA CYS A 655 7.35 44.33 8.94
C CYS A 655 7.81 43.35 7.83
N THR A 656 7.14 43.35 6.69
CA THR A 656 7.38 42.38 5.60
C THR A 656 8.78 42.45 5.01
N THR A 657 9.45 43.61 5.13
CA THR A 657 10.82 43.79 4.63
C THR A 657 11.90 43.25 5.56
N THR A 658 11.61 43.11 6.84
CA THR A 658 12.58 42.63 7.85
C THR A 658 12.21 41.29 8.45
N GLY A 659 10.91 40.88 8.41
CA GLY A 659 10.37 39.73 9.14
C GLY A 659 10.30 39.91 10.66
N ALA A 660 10.72 41.04 11.19
CA ALA A 660 10.66 41.36 12.63
C ALA A 660 9.30 41.95 13.00
N VAL A 661 9.03 42.06 14.32
CA VAL A 661 7.85 42.77 14.85
C VAL A 661 7.82 44.18 14.29
N ALA A 662 6.66 44.64 13.82
CA ALA A 662 6.49 45.96 13.26
C ALA A 662 6.62 47.01 14.38
N ASP A 663 7.57 47.92 14.23
CA ASP A 663 7.76 49.09 15.06
C ASP A 663 7.40 50.39 14.32
N SER A 664 7.70 51.55 14.94
CA SER A 664 7.43 52.85 14.35
C SER A 664 8.21 53.14 13.06
N SER A 665 9.28 52.37 12.77
CA SER A 665 10.09 52.52 11.55
C SER A 665 9.51 51.75 10.34
N CYS A 666 8.60 50.80 10.59
CA CYS A 666 7.93 50.05 9.53
C CYS A 666 6.78 50.84 8.92
N PRO A 667 6.81 51.14 7.62
CA PRO A 667 5.72 51.82 6.92
C PRO A 667 4.40 51.01 7.02
N PRO A 668 3.23 51.65 7.12
CA PRO A 668 1.94 50.96 7.26
C PRO A 668 1.65 49.96 6.14
N GLU A 669 2.05 50.25 4.89
CA GLU A 669 1.87 49.41 3.71
C GLU A 669 2.78 48.18 3.73
N GLN A 670 3.79 48.12 4.59
CA GLN A 670 4.69 47.00 4.80
C GLN A 670 4.36 46.20 6.06
N ARG A 671 3.28 46.53 6.77
CA ARG A 671 2.81 45.83 7.93
C ARG A 671 1.86 44.69 7.53
N ARG A 672 2.06 43.52 8.12
CA ARG A 672 1.18 42.37 7.92
C ARG A 672 1.03 41.61 9.23
N MET A 673 -0.19 41.16 9.50
CA MET A 673 -0.40 40.13 10.52
C MET A 673 0.11 38.78 10.01
N GLU A 674 1.05 38.18 10.72
CA GLU A 674 1.61 36.87 10.41
C GLU A 674 1.42 35.92 11.57
N ILE A 675 1.43 34.59 11.28
CA ILE A 675 1.25 33.53 12.28
C ILE A 675 2.58 32.88 12.62
N PHE A 676 2.71 32.45 13.88
CA PHE A 676 3.92 31.84 14.43
C PHE A 676 3.56 30.74 15.42
N ALA A 677 4.42 29.71 15.54
CA ALA A 677 4.41 28.88 16.72
C ALA A 677 4.89 29.68 17.94
N ALA A 678 4.27 29.53 19.09
CA ALA A 678 4.51 30.32 20.29
C ALA A 678 5.96 30.27 20.79
N ASN A 679 6.67 29.19 20.52
CA ASN A 679 8.09 29.02 20.82
C ASN A 679 9.04 29.54 19.72
N GLN A 680 8.51 30.09 18.61
CA GLN A 680 9.25 30.51 17.44
C GLN A 680 8.82 31.95 16.99
N LEU A 681 8.70 32.82 17.91
CA LEU A 681 8.31 34.22 17.65
C LEU A 681 9.41 35.00 16.92
N PRO A 682 9.05 36.00 16.09
CA PRO A 682 10.04 36.85 15.41
C PRO A 682 10.83 37.72 16.38
N ALA A 683 12.01 38.17 15.92
CA ALA A 683 12.86 39.06 16.70
C ALA A 683 12.12 40.35 17.12
N GLY A 684 12.22 40.71 18.38
CA GLY A 684 11.55 41.87 18.97
C GLY A 684 10.16 41.61 19.57
N ALA A 685 9.64 40.38 19.45
CA ALA A 685 8.44 39.98 20.21
C ALA A 685 8.78 39.92 21.70
N ALA A 686 8.09 40.70 22.53
CA ALA A 686 8.26 40.58 23.98
C ALA A 686 7.72 39.22 24.43
N PRO A 687 8.45 38.47 25.29
CA PRO A 687 7.86 37.32 25.96
C PRO A 687 6.74 37.82 26.87
N GLY A 688 5.49 37.58 26.48
CA GLY A 688 4.33 37.97 27.26
C GLY A 688 3.19 38.66 26.51
N VAL A 689 3.16 38.64 25.16
CA VAL A 689 1.89 38.86 24.48
C VAL A 689 1.04 37.64 24.78
N THR A 690 0.23 37.77 25.81
CA THR A 690 -0.79 36.78 26.19
C THR A 690 -1.56 36.42 24.94
N PRO A 691 -1.72 35.14 24.61
CA PRO A 691 -2.64 34.74 23.56
C PRO A 691 -3.97 35.42 23.90
N VAL A 692 -4.60 36.09 22.92
CA VAL A 692 -6.04 36.28 23.01
C VAL A 692 -6.58 34.87 23.03
N ALA A 693 -6.76 34.36 24.23
CA ALA A 693 -7.44 33.12 24.47
C ALA A 693 -8.82 33.28 23.82
N THR A 694 -9.00 32.73 22.65
CA THR A 694 -10.26 32.13 22.37
C THR A 694 -10.42 31.17 23.55
N ALA A 695 -11.39 31.46 24.43
CA ALA A 695 -11.66 30.61 25.55
C ALA A 695 -11.77 29.19 25.03
N VAL A 696 -10.72 28.40 25.22
CA VAL A 696 -10.79 26.96 25.04
C VAL A 696 -11.67 26.55 26.20
N ASN A 697 -12.97 26.44 25.89
CA ASN A 697 -13.90 25.83 26.81
C ASN A 697 -13.32 24.46 27.13
N ALA A 698 -13.07 24.23 28.42
CA ALA A 698 -12.69 22.90 28.88
C ALA A 698 -13.72 21.92 28.31
N VAL A 699 -13.30 21.05 27.37
CA VAL A 699 -14.16 20.02 26.82
C VAL A 699 -13.84 18.74 27.58
N VAL A 700 -14.66 18.46 28.56
CA VAL A 700 -14.54 17.26 29.39
C VAL A 700 -15.88 16.54 29.31
N ALA A 701 -15.97 15.47 28.53
CA ALA A 701 -17.21 14.78 28.22
C ALA A 701 -16.97 13.31 27.88
N ILE A 702 -17.93 12.45 28.22
CA ILE A 702 -18.02 11.07 27.75
C ILE A 702 -19.12 10.99 26.68
N TYR A 703 -18.80 10.40 25.53
CA TYR A 703 -19.72 10.21 24.43
C TYR A 703 -20.20 8.75 24.34
N GLN A 704 -19.36 7.81 24.76
CA GLN A 704 -19.71 6.39 24.91
C GLN A 704 -19.06 5.86 26.21
N PRO A 705 -19.79 4.99 26.94
CA PRO A 705 -21.18 4.62 26.78
C PRO A 705 -22.12 5.82 26.94
N TYR A 706 -23.29 5.81 26.29
CA TYR A 706 -24.27 6.88 26.41
C TYR A 706 -25.16 6.70 27.62
N ASP A 707 -25.81 7.78 28.06
CA ASP A 707 -26.63 7.80 29.29
C ASP A 707 -27.77 6.76 29.24
N GLY A 708 -27.85 5.90 30.24
CA GLY A 708 -28.82 4.81 30.32
C GLY A 708 -28.37 3.50 29.63
N GLN A 709 -27.22 3.39 29.09
CA GLN A 709 -26.74 2.18 28.40
C GLN A 709 -26.50 1.03 29.41
N ILE A 710 -26.82 -0.20 28.96
CA ILE A 710 -26.42 -1.42 29.66
C ILE A 710 -25.08 -1.86 29.05
N VAL A 711 -24.10 -2.13 29.91
CA VAL A 711 -22.75 -2.49 29.53
C VAL A 711 -22.29 -3.78 30.17
N GLU A 712 -21.43 -4.55 29.50
CA GLU A 712 -20.91 -5.84 29.98
C GLU A 712 -19.48 -6.06 29.47
N GLY A 713 -18.64 -6.73 30.25
CA GLY A 713 -17.29 -7.12 29.90
C GLY A 713 -16.34 -5.94 29.72
N LEU A 714 -15.59 -5.91 28.60
CA LEU A 714 -14.66 -4.83 28.27
C LEU A 714 -15.40 -3.67 27.60
N VAL A 715 -15.53 -2.55 28.32
CA VAL A 715 -16.27 -1.36 27.89
C VAL A 715 -15.29 -0.29 27.44
N ARG A 716 -15.37 0.10 26.18
CA ARG A 716 -14.58 1.22 25.62
C ARG A 716 -15.26 2.53 26.00
N ILE A 717 -14.50 3.43 26.61
CA ILE A 717 -15.00 4.76 27.01
C ILE A 717 -14.42 5.77 26.04
N ILE A 718 -15.30 6.41 25.27
CA ILE A 718 -14.93 7.40 24.25
C ILE A 718 -15.43 8.76 24.72
N GLY A 719 -14.59 9.80 24.50
CA GLY A 719 -14.93 11.15 24.93
C GLY A 719 -13.88 12.17 24.63
N SER A 720 -13.95 13.29 25.33
CA SER A 720 -12.93 14.33 25.30
C SER A 720 -12.49 14.67 26.71
N ALA A 721 -11.18 14.92 26.86
CA ALA A 721 -10.56 15.38 28.09
C ALA A 721 -9.50 16.41 27.74
N THR A 722 -9.93 17.61 27.37
CA THR A 722 -9.07 18.76 27.06
C THR A 722 -9.43 19.92 27.97
N VAL A 723 -8.43 20.45 28.65
CA VAL A 723 -8.57 21.62 29.51
C VAL A 723 -7.41 22.57 29.23
N ALA A 724 -7.62 23.85 29.44
CA ALA A 724 -6.54 24.82 29.32
C ALA A 724 -5.43 24.51 30.33
N ASP A 725 -4.17 24.57 29.89
CA ASP A 725 -2.98 24.21 30.70
C ASP A 725 -3.05 22.77 31.23
N PHE A 726 -3.41 21.83 30.34
CA PHE A 726 -3.67 20.41 30.64
C PHE A 726 -2.47 19.75 31.32
N ASP A 727 -2.71 19.09 32.45
CA ASP A 727 -1.74 18.23 33.13
C ASP A 727 -2.08 16.75 32.89
N HIS A 728 -3.27 16.30 33.35
CA HIS A 728 -3.71 14.92 33.14
C HIS A 728 -5.24 14.81 33.17
N TYR A 729 -5.76 13.64 32.81
CA TYR A 729 -7.16 13.28 33.09
C TYR A 729 -7.27 11.96 33.84
N LEU A 730 -8.43 11.76 34.46
CA LEU A 730 -8.86 10.54 35.13
C LEU A 730 -10.22 10.16 34.56
N VAL A 731 -10.45 8.86 34.38
CA VAL A 731 -11.79 8.31 34.18
C VAL A 731 -12.20 7.62 35.48
N GLU A 732 -13.35 8.04 36.03
CA GLU A 732 -13.81 7.58 37.32
C GLU A 732 -15.21 6.96 37.23
N TYR A 733 -15.48 5.94 38.04
CA TYR A 733 -16.80 5.33 38.19
C TYR A 733 -17.33 5.41 39.61
N GLY A 734 -18.64 5.53 39.75
CA GLY A 734 -19.31 5.52 41.04
C GLY A 734 -20.32 4.39 41.09
N GLN A 735 -20.33 3.63 42.17
CA GLN A 735 -21.37 2.60 42.40
C GLN A 735 -22.67 3.28 42.80
N SER A 736 -23.76 3.00 42.13
CA SER A 736 -25.06 3.66 42.19
C SER A 736 -25.14 5.04 41.50
N PHE A 737 -26.37 5.53 41.34
CA PHE A 737 -26.60 6.89 40.79
C PHE A 737 -26.40 8.04 41.80
N THR A 738 -26.00 7.71 43.02
CA THR A 738 -25.61 8.64 44.08
C THR A 738 -24.40 8.09 44.83
N PRO A 739 -23.21 8.07 44.17
CA PRO A 739 -22.04 7.44 44.76
C PRO A 739 -21.50 8.22 45.94
N GLY A 740 -21.19 7.53 47.02
CA GLY A 740 -20.49 8.11 48.18
C GLY A 740 -18.97 8.24 47.97
N ALA A 741 -18.44 7.52 46.97
CA ALA A 741 -17.03 7.55 46.57
C ALA A 741 -16.88 7.20 45.08
N TRP A 742 -15.80 7.66 44.49
CA TRP A 742 -15.43 7.38 43.08
C TRP A 742 -14.22 6.43 43.02
N GLY A 743 -14.33 5.39 42.24
CA GLY A 743 -13.21 4.52 41.87
C GLY A 743 -12.60 4.98 40.57
N VAL A 744 -11.34 4.68 40.36
CA VAL A 744 -10.62 5.03 39.12
C VAL A 744 -10.71 3.89 38.13
N VAL A 745 -11.18 4.19 36.91
CA VAL A 745 -11.15 3.29 35.76
C VAL A 745 -9.77 3.38 35.08
N ALA A 746 -9.32 4.62 34.83
CA ALA A 746 -8.04 4.89 34.21
C ALA A 746 -7.46 6.24 34.66
N GLY A 747 -6.16 6.35 34.67
CA GLY A 747 -5.43 7.58 34.92
C GLY A 747 -4.56 7.55 36.19
N PRO A 748 -3.75 8.59 36.38
CA PRO A 748 -3.67 9.80 35.54
C PRO A 748 -3.08 9.54 34.13
N VAL A 749 -3.75 10.05 33.12
CA VAL A 749 -3.28 10.03 31.73
C VAL A 749 -2.83 11.43 31.32
N TYR A 750 -1.57 11.55 30.95
CA TYR A 750 -0.89 12.84 30.71
C TYR A 750 -0.96 13.37 29.28
N SER A 751 -1.75 12.74 28.42
CA SER A 751 -2.02 13.20 27.04
C SER A 751 -3.48 13.59 26.93
N PRO A 752 -3.83 14.80 26.48
CA PRO A 752 -5.21 15.21 26.28
C PRO A 752 -5.84 14.39 25.15
N VAL A 753 -7.12 14.12 25.26
CA VAL A 753 -7.90 13.38 24.24
C VAL A 753 -9.05 14.24 23.79
N GLU A 754 -9.24 14.39 22.48
CA GLU A 754 -10.38 15.04 21.86
C GLU A 754 -11.09 14.07 20.93
N ASN A 755 -12.36 13.77 21.21
CA ASN A 755 -13.18 12.81 20.46
C ASN A 755 -12.51 11.43 20.25
N GLY A 756 -11.90 10.88 21.33
CA GLY A 756 -11.11 9.65 21.24
C GLY A 756 -11.29 8.74 22.45
N ASP A 757 -10.46 7.71 22.50
CA ASP A 757 -10.44 6.73 23.58
C ASP A 757 -9.93 7.35 24.87
N LEU A 758 -10.78 7.41 25.88
CA LEU A 758 -10.41 7.81 27.23
C LEU A 758 -9.92 6.64 28.07
N ALA A 759 -10.57 5.48 27.95
CA ALA A 759 -10.23 4.27 28.69
C ALA A 759 -10.87 3.01 28.11
N LEU A 760 -10.28 1.87 28.42
CA LEU A 760 -10.92 0.55 28.31
C LEU A 760 -11.20 0.04 29.71
N TRP A 761 -12.47 -0.17 30.04
CA TRP A 761 -12.92 -0.56 31.39
C TRP A 761 -13.38 -2.00 31.44
N ASP A 762 -12.71 -2.81 32.21
CA ASP A 762 -13.14 -4.19 32.49
C ASP A 762 -14.18 -4.23 33.61
N THR A 763 -15.46 -4.30 33.25
CA THR A 763 -16.57 -4.36 34.18
C THR A 763 -16.69 -5.71 34.89
N THR A 764 -15.99 -6.75 34.41
CA THR A 764 -16.00 -8.08 35.06
C THR A 764 -15.32 -8.06 36.43
N THR A 765 -14.45 -7.07 36.65
CA THR A 765 -13.74 -6.85 37.90
C THR A 765 -14.60 -6.20 39.00
N LEU A 766 -15.77 -5.67 38.67
CA LEU A 766 -16.67 -5.06 39.63
C LEU A 766 -17.31 -6.12 40.53
N LEU A 767 -17.49 -5.77 41.78
CA LEU A 767 -18.10 -6.67 42.77
C LEU A 767 -19.63 -6.75 42.68
N VAL A 768 -20.27 -5.74 42.06
CA VAL A 768 -21.74 -5.57 42.08
C VAL A 768 -22.22 -5.18 40.69
N ASP A 769 -23.22 -5.91 40.18
CA ASP A 769 -23.99 -5.53 39.01
C ASP A 769 -25.00 -4.41 39.35
N GLY A 770 -25.48 -3.69 38.32
CA GLY A 770 -26.52 -2.69 38.49
C GLY A 770 -26.06 -1.27 38.14
N PRO A 771 -26.74 -0.24 38.70
CA PRO A 771 -26.52 1.15 38.26
C PRO A 771 -25.16 1.68 38.71
N HIS A 772 -24.47 2.32 37.76
CA HIS A 772 -23.18 3.01 37.95
C HIS A 772 -23.21 4.39 37.28
N LEU A 773 -22.35 5.27 37.76
CA LEU A 773 -22.02 6.53 37.08
C LEU A 773 -20.60 6.47 36.52
N LEU A 774 -20.41 7.02 35.35
CA LEU A 774 -19.08 7.27 34.77
C LEU A 774 -18.86 8.76 34.59
N ARG A 775 -17.66 9.25 34.90
CA ARG A 775 -17.24 10.61 34.58
C ARG A 775 -15.79 10.65 34.14
N VAL A 776 -15.42 11.66 33.36
CA VAL A 776 -14.04 12.01 33.12
C VAL A 776 -13.71 13.32 33.81
N VAL A 777 -12.50 13.41 34.35
CA VAL A 777 -12.02 14.56 35.10
C VAL A 777 -10.71 15.02 34.50
N GLY A 778 -10.69 16.19 33.83
CA GLY A 778 -9.47 16.84 33.37
C GLY A 778 -8.87 17.67 34.51
N VAL A 779 -7.55 17.67 34.61
CA VAL A 779 -6.80 18.44 35.64
C VAL A 779 -5.77 19.29 34.89
N ASN A 780 -5.64 20.56 35.26
CA ASN A 780 -4.59 21.43 34.72
C ASN A 780 -3.39 21.51 35.67
N HIS A 781 -2.28 22.06 35.23
CA HIS A 781 -1.05 22.23 36.02
C HIS A 781 -1.24 23.06 37.31
N ALA A 782 -2.30 23.88 37.38
CA ALA A 782 -2.68 24.58 38.61
C ALA A 782 -3.47 23.69 39.59
N GLY A 783 -3.71 22.41 39.25
CA GLY A 783 -4.49 21.49 40.10
C GLY A 783 -6.00 21.70 40.04
N GLN A 784 -6.51 22.54 39.15
CA GLN A 784 -7.95 22.74 38.95
C GLN A 784 -8.55 21.52 38.25
N ARG A 785 -9.68 21.03 38.76
CA ARG A 785 -10.41 19.90 38.22
C ARG A 785 -11.62 20.35 37.42
N PHE A 786 -11.79 19.79 36.25
CA PHE A 786 -12.91 19.99 35.32
C PHE A 786 -13.61 18.67 35.12
N GLU A 787 -14.85 18.55 35.58
CA GLU A 787 -15.57 17.29 35.60
C GLU A 787 -16.63 17.23 34.49
N SER A 788 -16.76 16.11 33.82
CA SER A 788 -17.85 15.89 32.88
C SER A 788 -19.18 15.75 33.60
N VAL A 789 -20.28 15.94 32.86
CA VAL A 789 -21.58 15.45 33.30
C VAL A 789 -21.47 13.94 33.48
N PRO A 790 -21.80 13.37 34.65
CA PRO A 790 -21.73 11.92 34.82
C PRO A 790 -22.74 11.19 33.92
N VAL A 791 -22.29 10.13 33.29
CA VAL A 791 -23.11 9.24 32.44
C VAL A 791 -23.63 8.10 33.27
N ARG A 792 -24.94 7.87 33.25
CA ARG A 792 -25.60 6.75 33.96
C ARG A 792 -25.50 5.51 33.08
N ILE A 793 -25.05 4.41 33.67
CA ILE A 793 -24.99 3.11 33.00
C ILE A 793 -25.49 2.01 33.92
N THR A 794 -25.87 0.89 33.35
CA THR A 794 -26.18 -0.33 34.13
C THR A 794 -25.18 -1.42 33.73
N VAL A 795 -24.39 -1.88 34.67
CA VAL A 795 -23.48 -3.02 34.46
C VAL A 795 -24.25 -4.31 34.64
N SER A 796 -24.20 -5.22 33.66
CA SER A 796 -24.87 -6.52 33.71
C SER A 796 -23.89 -7.62 33.30
N ARG A 797 -23.84 -8.71 34.07
CA ARG A 797 -23.03 -9.91 33.75
C ARG A 797 -23.86 -11.06 33.20
N ALA A 798 -25.19 -10.92 33.14
CA ALA A 798 -26.05 -11.92 32.56
C ALA A 798 -26.25 -11.67 31.08
N MET A 799 -25.82 -12.61 30.21
CA MET A 799 -26.21 -12.59 28.81
C MET A 799 -27.74 -12.56 28.72
N PRO A 800 -28.35 -11.64 27.96
CA PRO A 800 -29.78 -11.71 27.71
C PRO A 800 -30.05 -13.00 26.90
N THR A 801 -30.76 -13.95 27.50
CA THR A 801 -31.32 -15.08 26.77
C THR A 801 -32.30 -14.50 25.73
N PRO A 802 -32.17 -14.79 24.43
CA PRO A 802 -33.12 -14.27 23.45
C PRO A 802 -34.49 -14.84 23.74
N THR A 803 -35.41 -14.00 24.22
CA THR A 803 -36.83 -14.35 24.38
C THR A 803 -37.42 -14.48 23.01
N ALA A 804 -37.72 -15.71 22.57
CA ALA A 804 -38.42 -15.97 21.34
C ALA A 804 -39.80 -15.29 21.38
N THR A 805 -39.96 -14.23 20.62
CA THR A 805 -41.26 -13.64 20.35
C THR A 805 -41.99 -14.60 19.38
N PRO A 806 -43.23 -14.98 19.64
CA PRO A 806 -43.99 -15.83 18.70
C PRO A 806 -44.26 -15.02 17.42
N PHE A 807 -43.79 -15.54 16.30
CA PHE A 807 -44.18 -15.05 15.01
C PHE A 807 -45.65 -15.37 14.74
N ASP A 808 -46.50 -14.35 14.68
CA ASP A 808 -47.84 -14.46 14.12
C ASP A 808 -47.71 -14.64 12.59
N THR A 809 -48.18 -15.80 12.13
CA THR A 809 -48.27 -16.14 10.71
C THR A 809 -49.37 -15.32 10.03
N PRO A 810 -49.08 -14.47 9.06
CA PRO A 810 -50.15 -13.85 8.28
C PRO A 810 -50.70 -14.83 7.26
N THR A 811 -51.99 -15.00 7.28
CA THR A 811 -52.80 -15.73 6.31
C THR A 811 -52.73 -15.05 4.92
N PRO A 812 -52.56 -15.77 3.82
CA PRO A 812 -52.48 -15.18 2.50
C PRO A 812 -53.87 -14.73 2.05
N THR A 813 -54.01 -13.43 1.77
CA THR A 813 -55.16 -12.86 1.06
C THR A 813 -54.83 -12.79 -0.42
N GLU A 814 -55.51 -13.55 -1.24
CA GLU A 814 -55.49 -13.49 -2.70
C GLU A 814 -56.01 -12.14 -3.19
N THR A 815 -55.25 -11.46 -4.05
CA THR A 815 -55.75 -10.32 -4.86
C THR A 815 -55.43 -10.58 -6.33
N PRO A 816 -56.36 -10.39 -7.25
CA PRO A 816 -56.26 -10.87 -8.64
C PRO A 816 -55.34 -10.02 -9.49
N VAL A 817 -54.57 -10.70 -10.33
CA VAL A 817 -53.70 -10.16 -11.38
C VAL A 817 -54.55 -9.62 -12.53
N ILE A 818 -54.35 -8.33 -12.86
CA ILE A 818 -54.81 -7.74 -14.14
C ILE A 818 -53.58 -7.48 -14.99
N LEU A 819 -53.53 -8.16 -16.13
CA LEU A 819 -52.53 -7.97 -17.19
C LEU A 819 -53.02 -6.81 -18.10
N PRO A 820 -52.16 -5.88 -18.52
CA PRO A 820 -52.40 -5.15 -19.77
C PRO A 820 -51.43 -5.61 -20.86
N THR A 821 -52.03 -6.10 -21.91
CA THR A 821 -51.44 -6.33 -23.22
C THR A 821 -51.20 -4.97 -23.91
N ALA A 822 -49.96 -4.70 -24.35
CA ALA A 822 -49.75 -3.66 -25.33
C ALA A 822 -48.64 -4.09 -26.31
N THR A 823 -49.09 -4.35 -27.52
CA THR A 823 -48.33 -4.58 -28.74
C THR A 823 -47.81 -3.24 -29.26
N ALA A 824 -46.49 -3.08 -29.45
CA ALA A 824 -45.95 -1.98 -30.24
C ALA A 824 -45.05 -2.53 -31.34
N THR A 825 -45.47 -2.32 -32.57
CA THR A 825 -44.78 -2.65 -33.81
C THR A 825 -43.70 -1.60 -34.07
N ALA A 826 -42.43 -2.01 -34.18
CA ALA A 826 -41.36 -1.14 -34.60
C ALA A 826 -41.17 -1.21 -36.11
N THR A 827 -41.28 -0.04 -36.76
CA THR A 827 -41.05 0.14 -38.19
C THR A 827 -39.61 0.54 -38.43
N PHE A 828 -38.91 -0.22 -39.26
CA PHE A 828 -37.56 0.08 -39.73
C PHE A 828 -37.57 1.17 -40.81
N LEU A 829 -36.66 2.15 -40.68
CA LEU A 829 -36.29 3.08 -41.77
C LEU A 829 -34.86 2.78 -42.22
N PRO A 830 -34.56 2.84 -43.55
CA PRO A 830 -33.26 2.41 -44.07
C PRO A 830 -32.18 3.50 -43.98
N SER A 831 -30.94 3.07 -43.76
CA SER A 831 -29.71 3.87 -43.81
C SER A 831 -29.38 4.34 -45.22
N PRO A 832 -28.80 5.56 -45.38
CA PRO A 832 -28.28 5.99 -46.67
C PRO A 832 -26.87 5.45 -46.92
N THR A 833 -26.69 4.88 -48.10
CA THR A 833 -25.43 4.42 -48.71
C THR A 833 -24.58 5.64 -49.09
N SER A 834 -23.37 5.80 -48.58
CA SER A 834 -22.41 6.77 -49.11
C SER A 834 -21.42 6.09 -50.05
N THR A 835 -21.39 6.60 -51.28
CA THR A 835 -20.53 6.18 -52.39
C THR A 835 -19.15 6.80 -52.21
N ALA A 836 -18.11 5.97 -52.23
CA ALA A 836 -16.72 6.41 -52.22
C ALA A 836 -16.27 6.76 -53.67
N THR A 837 -15.66 7.89 -53.82
CA THR A 837 -14.88 8.26 -55.03
C THR A 837 -13.39 8.13 -54.73
N PRO A 838 -12.56 7.60 -55.65
CA PRO A 838 -11.13 7.42 -55.41
C PRO A 838 -10.38 8.72 -55.67
N PHE A 839 -9.43 9.03 -54.83
CA PHE A 839 -8.44 10.07 -55.04
C PHE A 839 -7.08 9.47 -55.42
N ASP A 840 -6.48 10.06 -56.44
CA ASP A 840 -5.21 9.70 -57.03
C ASP A 840 -4.00 9.96 -56.11
N GLU A 841 -3.06 9.05 -56.17
CA GLU A 841 -1.74 9.08 -55.56
C GLU A 841 -0.83 10.09 -56.31
N PRO A 842 0.02 10.89 -55.65
CA PRO A 842 1.22 11.40 -56.26
C PRO A 842 2.48 10.75 -55.66
N THR A 843 3.15 10.03 -56.54
CA THR A 843 4.51 9.51 -56.43
C THR A 843 5.50 10.62 -56.26
N ALA A 844 6.30 10.65 -55.18
CA ALA A 844 7.65 11.23 -55.17
C ALA A 844 8.47 10.69 -54.01
N THR A 845 9.39 9.82 -54.34
CA THR A 845 10.46 9.29 -53.48
C THR A 845 11.64 10.27 -53.45
N PRO A 846 12.11 10.74 -52.29
CA PRO A 846 13.44 11.34 -52.16
C PRO A 846 14.46 10.28 -51.80
N THR A 847 15.44 10.13 -52.67
CA THR A 847 16.65 9.31 -52.52
C THR A 847 17.58 9.96 -51.49
N TRP A 848 17.86 9.27 -50.39
CA TRP A 848 18.89 9.67 -49.42
C TRP A 848 20.21 8.97 -49.75
N THR A 849 21.26 9.73 -49.95
CA THR A 849 22.65 9.28 -50.04
C THR A 849 23.18 9.00 -48.62
N PRO A 850 23.85 7.86 -48.38
CA PRO A 850 24.39 7.59 -47.03
C PRO A 850 25.66 8.39 -46.77
N VAL A 851 25.66 9.06 -45.59
CA VAL A 851 26.86 9.66 -45.00
C VAL A 851 27.66 8.56 -44.30
N PRO A 852 28.99 8.49 -44.36
CA PRO A 852 29.76 7.43 -43.74
C PRO A 852 29.69 7.52 -42.23
N ALA A 853 29.45 6.38 -41.58
CA ALA A 853 29.41 6.20 -40.16
C ALA A 853 30.78 6.49 -39.53
N VAL A 854 30.79 7.41 -38.56
CA VAL A 854 31.89 7.57 -37.61
C VAL A 854 31.64 6.58 -36.49
N GLU A 855 32.54 5.63 -36.27
CA GLU A 855 32.50 4.71 -35.14
C GLU A 855 32.54 5.50 -33.84
N PRO A 856 31.62 5.22 -32.89
CA PRO A 856 31.71 5.80 -31.54
C PRO A 856 32.87 5.15 -30.78
N PRO A 857 33.55 5.91 -29.88
CA PRO A 857 34.62 5.35 -29.08
C PRO A 857 34.04 4.31 -28.13
N THR A 858 34.75 3.19 -28.01
CA THR A 858 34.46 2.09 -27.08
C THR A 858 34.29 2.65 -25.66
N PRO A 859 33.15 2.41 -24.94
CA PRO A 859 33.03 2.87 -23.59
C PRO A 859 33.99 2.09 -22.69
N THR A 860 34.74 2.82 -21.90
CA THR A 860 35.53 2.27 -20.77
C THR A 860 34.50 1.68 -19.78
N PRO A 861 34.67 0.42 -19.31
CA PRO A 861 33.70 -0.16 -18.37
C PRO A 861 33.69 0.67 -17.09
N ALA A 862 32.49 1.07 -16.70
CA ALA A 862 32.24 1.67 -15.39
C ALA A 862 32.64 0.68 -14.28
N PRO A 863 33.19 1.15 -13.15
CA PRO A 863 33.49 0.28 -12.02
C PRO A 863 32.19 -0.39 -11.56
N LEU A 864 32.25 -1.71 -11.40
CA LEU A 864 31.15 -2.53 -10.86
C LEU A 864 30.74 -1.98 -9.48
N PRO A 865 29.44 -1.87 -9.19
CA PRO A 865 28.98 -1.48 -7.84
C PRO A 865 29.54 -2.44 -6.80
N SER A 866 29.94 -1.91 -5.65
CA SER A 866 30.60 -2.65 -4.55
C SER A 866 29.60 -3.43 -3.70
N LEU A 867 30.03 -4.53 -3.06
CA LEU A 867 29.31 -5.18 -1.98
C LEU A 867 29.04 -4.18 -0.84
N VAL A 868 27.86 -4.30 -0.21
CA VAL A 868 27.42 -3.47 0.90
C VAL A 868 27.24 -4.33 2.15
N ALA A 869 27.90 -3.93 3.25
CA ALA A 869 27.64 -4.44 4.59
C ALA A 869 27.31 -3.26 5.49
N ALA A 870 26.13 -3.26 6.12
CA ALA A 870 25.72 -2.22 7.08
C ALA A 870 24.82 -2.83 8.16
N ILE A 871 24.98 -2.38 9.41
CA ILE A 871 24.09 -2.65 10.53
C ILE A 871 23.44 -1.32 10.92
N ALA A 872 22.12 -1.23 10.76
CA ALA A 872 21.34 -0.04 11.06
C ALA A 872 20.74 -0.05 12.47
N SER A 873 20.38 -1.25 12.95
CA SER A 873 19.86 -1.49 14.30
C SER A 873 20.41 -2.82 14.83
N PRO A 874 20.82 -2.91 16.11
CA PRO A 874 20.90 -1.84 17.11
C PRO A 874 21.95 -0.78 16.76
N ALA A 875 21.77 0.45 17.26
CA ALA A 875 22.69 1.55 17.05
C ALA A 875 23.97 1.39 17.92
N GLU A 876 25.04 2.12 17.56
CA GLU A 876 26.29 2.10 18.31
C GLU A 876 26.09 2.48 19.79
N ASN A 877 26.56 1.64 20.70
CA ASN A 877 26.42 1.75 22.16
C ASN A 877 24.96 1.65 22.67
N GLN A 878 24.04 1.15 21.89
CA GLN A 878 22.66 0.93 22.33
C GLN A 878 22.61 -0.13 23.43
N VAL A 879 21.78 0.12 24.47
CA VAL A 879 21.49 -0.87 25.50
C VAL A 879 20.39 -1.79 25.00
N VAL A 880 20.64 -3.09 25.04
CA VAL A 880 19.73 -4.11 24.51
C VAL A 880 19.52 -5.24 25.50
N SER A 881 18.34 -5.89 25.49
CA SER A 881 18.02 -7.06 26.31
C SER A 881 16.98 -7.95 25.63
N GLY A 882 16.92 -9.22 26.00
CA GLY A 882 15.95 -10.17 25.47
C GLY A 882 16.18 -10.54 24.00
N ILE A 883 15.13 -10.52 23.17
CA ILE A 883 15.21 -10.78 21.73
C ILE A 883 15.40 -9.47 20.99
N VAL A 884 16.56 -9.29 20.37
CA VAL A 884 16.96 -8.08 19.65
C VAL A 884 16.87 -8.31 18.14
N THR A 885 16.10 -7.51 17.43
CA THR A 885 16.09 -7.53 15.96
C THR A 885 17.31 -6.76 15.45
N ILE A 886 18.09 -7.40 14.57
CA ILE A 886 19.23 -6.78 13.89
C ILE A 886 18.79 -6.43 12.48
N GLU A 887 18.83 -5.16 12.18
CA GLU A 887 18.47 -4.63 10.87
C GLU A 887 19.70 -4.02 10.19
N GLY A 888 19.72 -4.07 8.86
CA GLY A 888 20.83 -3.55 8.09
C GLY A 888 20.78 -3.91 6.62
N ALA A 889 21.94 -3.94 5.98
CA ALA A 889 22.07 -4.33 4.58
C ALA A 889 23.25 -5.28 4.39
N ALA A 890 22.99 -6.40 3.71
CA ALA A 890 23.95 -7.36 3.23
C ALA A 890 23.64 -7.65 1.76
N ALA A 891 24.14 -6.82 0.83
CA ALA A 891 23.72 -6.82 -0.56
C ALA A 891 24.84 -6.43 -1.53
N GLY A 892 24.61 -6.62 -2.82
CA GLY A 892 25.47 -6.18 -3.90
C GLY A 892 25.29 -7.05 -5.15
N PRO A 893 25.65 -6.58 -6.33
CA PRO A 893 25.48 -7.34 -7.58
C PRO A 893 26.37 -8.58 -7.68
N ASP A 894 27.41 -8.68 -6.85
CA ASP A 894 28.29 -9.83 -6.73
C ASP A 894 28.03 -10.63 -5.43
N PHE A 895 26.88 -10.46 -4.81
CA PHE A 895 26.54 -11.09 -3.53
C PHE A 895 26.55 -12.63 -3.61
N ALA A 896 27.24 -13.27 -2.67
CA ALA A 896 27.24 -14.73 -2.50
C ALA A 896 26.63 -15.15 -1.16
N SER A 897 27.02 -14.49 -0.06
CA SER A 897 26.55 -14.83 1.29
C SER A 897 26.85 -13.70 2.28
N TYR A 898 26.22 -13.77 3.45
CA TYR A 898 26.66 -12.98 4.60
C TYR A 898 26.70 -13.79 5.89
N THR A 899 27.53 -13.33 6.84
CA THR A 899 27.60 -13.86 8.21
C THR A 899 27.39 -12.73 9.20
N LEU A 900 26.67 -13.04 10.30
CA LEU A 900 26.43 -12.11 11.39
C LEU A 900 26.86 -12.75 12.72
N LEU A 901 27.91 -12.21 13.32
CA LEU A 901 28.54 -12.75 14.50
C LEU A 901 28.47 -11.75 15.66
N TYR A 902 28.55 -12.21 16.91
CA TYR A 902 28.75 -11.37 18.09
C TYR A 902 30.02 -11.76 18.85
N SER A 903 30.70 -10.78 19.45
CA SER A 903 31.93 -11.01 20.19
C SER A 903 31.67 -11.74 21.53
N THR A 904 32.56 -12.64 21.92
CA THR A 904 32.65 -13.26 23.24
C THR A 904 34.10 -13.20 23.71
N PRO A 905 34.41 -13.43 25.00
CA PRO A 905 35.80 -13.50 25.50
C PRO A 905 36.65 -14.52 24.74
N ASP A 906 36.07 -15.58 24.19
CA ASP A 906 36.74 -16.65 23.47
C ASP A 906 36.74 -16.44 21.94
N GLY A 907 36.30 -15.28 21.43
CA GLY A 907 36.21 -14.94 20.01
C GLY A 907 34.77 -14.64 19.55
N TYR A 908 34.51 -14.69 18.23
CA TYR A 908 33.21 -14.43 17.67
C TYR A 908 32.33 -15.69 17.61
N ARG A 909 31.06 -15.54 17.88
CA ARG A 909 30.03 -16.61 17.75
C ARG A 909 28.91 -16.17 16.80
N PRO A 910 28.29 -17.10 16.06
CA PRO A 910 27.16 -16.75 15.17
C PRO A 910 25.94 -16.29 15.98
N VAL A 911 25.29 -15.26 15.50
CA VAL A 911 24.03 -14.75 16.04
C VAL A 911 22.92 -15.82 15.90
N ARG A 912 22.97 -16.59 14.83
CA ARG A 912 22.13 -17.75 14.57
C ARG A 912 22.95 -18.94 14.05
N PRO A 913 22.52 -20.19 14.28
CA PRO A 913 23.35 -21.37 13.96
C PRO A 913 23.51 -21.64 12.46
N ASP A 914 22.63 -21.09 11.59
CA ASP A 914 22.55 -21.35 10.15
C ASP A 914 23.34 -20.33 9.31
N GLN A 915 24.57 -20.03 9.67
CA GLN A 915 25.45 -19.13 8.96
C GLN A 915 26.59 -19.85 8.23
N PRO A 916 27.04 -19.34 7.08
CA PRO A 916 26.63 -18.13 6.36
C PRO A 916 25.27 -18.26 5.66
N VAL A 917 24.59 -17.12 5.41
CA VAL A 917 23.29 -17.04 4.72
C VAL A 917 23.54 -16.82 3.23
N TYR A 918 23.04 -17.71 2.39
CA TYR A 918 23.34 -17.76 0.94
C TYR A 918 22.19 -17.27 0.04
N ASP A 919 20.97 -17.17 0.56
CA ASP A 919 19.78 -17.23 -0.33
C ASP A 919 19.38 -15.92 -0.97
N THR A 920 19.69 -14.78 -0.41
CA THR A 920 19.38 -13.48 -1.03
C THR A 920 20.13 -12.34 -0.38
N PRO A 921 20.49 -11.28 -1.13
CA PRO A 921 20.87 -10.02 -0.56
C PRO A 921 19.78 -9.55 0.40
N ALA A 922 20.11 -9.34 1.67
CA ALA A 922 19.16 -8.90 2.68
C ALA A 922 19.28 -7.39 2.92
N VAL A 923 18.16 -6.70 2.84
CA VAL A 923 18.02 -5.31 3.28
C VAL A 923 16.81 -5.23 4.21
N GLY A 924 17.00 -4.68 5.40
CA GLY A 924 16.02 -4.70 6.47
C GLY A 924 16.44 -5.67 7.58
N THR A 925 15.57 -6.56 8.02
CA THR A 925 15.87 -7.52 9.09
C THR A 925 16.90 -8.56 8.64
N LEU A 926 18.13 -8.49 9.19
CA LEU A 926 19.18 -9.46 8.93
C LEU A 926 19.05 -10.70 9.82
N SER A 927 18.68 -10.52 11.08
CA SER A 927 18.51 -11.61 12.05
C SER A 927 17.80 -11.15 13.32
N THR A 928 17.42 -12.10 14.15
CA THR A 928 17.07 -11.87 15.56
C THR A 928 18.13 -12.48 16.46
N TRP A 929 18.56 -11.75 17.48
CA TRP A 929 19.59 -12.15 18.44
C TRP A 929 18.98 -12.29 19.84
N ASN A 930 19.01 -13.49 20.38
CA ASN A 930 18.55 -13.73 21.75
C ASN A 930 19.68 -13.48 22.76
N THR A 931 19.64 -12.36 23.46
CA THR A 931 20.63 -11.97 24.45
C THR A 931 20.32 -12.49 25.86
N SER A 932 19.13 -13.06 26.13
CA SER A 932 18.66 -13.42 27.48
C SER A 932 19.59 -14.38 28.25
N ALA A 933 20.39 -15.16 27.54
CA ALA A 933 21.34 -16.07 28.13
C ALA A 933 22.79 -15.52 28.21
N LEU A 934 23.02 -14.29 27.74
CA LEU A 934 24.31 -13.66 27.74
C LEU A 934 24.52 -12.86 29.04
N PRO A 935 25.75 -12.87 29.59
CA PRO A 935 26.11 -11.96 30.67
C PRO A 935 25.90 -10.50 30.28
N SER A 936 25.49 -9.63 31.22
CA SER A 936 25.50 -8.20 30.98
C SER A 936 26.91 -7.71 30.68
N GLY A 937 27.08 -6.91 29.64
CA GLY A 937 28.39 -6.47 29.15
C GLY A 937 28.35 -5.86 27.76
N VAL A 938 29.52 -5.49 27.28
CA VAL A 938 29.71 -4.90 25.93
C VAL A 938 29.97 -6.01 24.93
N TYR A 939 29.23 -5.99 23.82
CA TYR A 939 29.36 -6.94 22.73
C TYR A 939 29.49 -6.20 21.40
N THR A 940 30.29 -6.73 20.47
CA THR A 940 30.40 -6.20 19.12
C THR A 940 29.72 -7.17 18.15
N LEU A 941 28.74 -6.67 17.39
CA LEU A 941 28.17 -7.38 16.25
C LEU A 941 29.07 -7.14 15.04
N LEU A 942 29.32 -8.19 14.26
CA LEU A 942 30.12 -8.16 13.03
C LEU A 942 29.29 -8.78 11.91
N LEU A 943 28.98 -7.99 10.91
CA LEU A 943 28.38 -8.43 9.65
C LEU A 943 29.48 -8.51 8.59
N THR A 944 29.65 -9.65 7.96
CA THR A 944 30.54 -9.84 6.81
C THR A 944 29.71 -10.29 5.62
N VAL A 945 29.87 -9.62 4.48
CA VAL A 945 29.24 -9.92 3.22
C VAL A 945 30.31 -10.37 2.23
N SER A 946 30.14 -11.56 1.66
CA SER A 946 31.07 -12.15 0.70
C SER A 946 30.46 -12.22 -0.69
N GLY A 947 31.24 -11.93 -1.70
CA GLY A 947 30.87 -11.97 -3.11
C GLY A 947 31.28 -13.28 -3.79
N VAL A 948 30.62 -13.60 -4.92
CA VAL A 948 30.97 -14.76 -5.78
C VAL A 948 32.39 -14.62 -6.33
N SER A 949 32.88 -13.41 -6.53
CA SER A 949 34.26 -13.09 -6.94
C SER A 949 35.30 -13.33 -5.84
N GLY A 950 34.87 -13.62 -4.60
CA GLY A 950 35.74 -13.70 -3.43
C GLY A 950 36.03 -12.33 -2.79
N ALA A 951 35.37 -11.27 -3.21
CA ALA A 951 35.40 -9.97 -2.54
C ALA A 951 34.65 -10.05 -1.21
N GLU A 952 35.13 -9.35 -0.18
CA GLU A 952 34.45 -9.27 1.11
C GLU A 952 34.37 -7.82 1.60
N THR A 953 33.27 -7.51 2.28
CA THR A 953 33.09 -6.26 3.01
C THR A 953 32.45 -6.53 4.35
N SER A 954 32.71 -5.69 5.36
CA SER A 954 32.17 -5.91 6.71
C SER A 954 31.77 -4.61 7.37
N ALA A 955 30.82 -4.72 8.31
CA ALA A 955 30.38 -3.67 9.21
C ALA A 955 30.32 -4.18 10.65
N THR A 956 30.58 -3.30 11.59
CA THR A 956 30.54 -3.61 13.03
C THR A 956 29.69 -2.58 13.76
N VAL A 957 29.00 -3.01 14.82
CA VAL A 957 28.34 -2.14 15.78
C VAL A 957 28.55 -2.68 17.18
N THR A 958 28.87 -1.82 18.14
CA THR A 958 29.04 -2.18 19.55
C THR A 958 27.75 -1.91 20.31
N VAL A 959 27.31 -2.85 21.14
CA VAL A 959 26.09 -2.75 21.95
C VAL A 959 26.34 -3.14 23.38
N VAL A 960 25.50 -2.69 24.29
CA VAL A 960 25.55 -3.03 25.72
C VAL A 960 24.39 -3.96 26.06
N VAL A 961 24.65 -5.24 26.29
CA VAL A 961 23.65 -6.18 26.76
C VAL A 961 23.41 -5.96 28.27
N GLN A 962 22.17 -5.75 28.68
CA GLN A 962 21.79 -5.58 30.06
C GLN A 962 20.60 -6.53 30.36
N ASN A 963 20.92 -7.70 30.89
CA ASN A 963 19.97 -8.73 31.31
C ASN A 963 19.78 -8.75 32.83
#